data_d35077fde8e3b8aa1d8652e16529098c
#
_entry.id   d35077fde8e3b8aa1d8652e16529098c
#
_cell.length_a   1.000
_cell.length_b   1.000
_cell.length_c   1.000
_cell.angle_alpha   90.00
_cell.angle_beta   90.00
_cell.angle_gamma   90.00
#
_symmetry.space_group_name_H-M   'P 1'
#
loop_
_entity.id
_entity.type
_entity.pdbx_description
1 polymer ?
#
loop_
_entity_poly.entity_id
_entity_poly.type
_entity_poly.pdbx_seq_one_letter_code
_entity_poly.pdbx_strand_id
1 'polypeptide(L)'
;VTAATPSPRTTGRRLAGLALAVFLGLLPTVGLGTSYADDATATPTTAPTTTPSPNDDAPAQIIVTKLAPRAPMDPAEFFQVRGIIVNRGSQTLHELTVRLRRGEKLSSRNELATADQDLPATPTRVGRTPVRAVQQDLAPGASTQFDIRIRVSELRMTDARAGVYPLKVEARGRFGDNGGIDSVGSINTYVPWFPDGPPHGRVRIAWLWPLVDQPRRGPREVMLDDELATSLAPGGRLDRLLRSAADGQKGGCDPAAEGPPTLPPRPRAAPCRADSVPVTYAVDPDLLFTADALGSPYQLLVGSKTKRIDNTAPARSWLSALRNAVVGADVLSLPYADPDAVALTAPQTGLADEVPLLREQGKRETTKVLGRAPMTSVVWPPAGRLTRRTVESLTSGGATALVVDPIALPEPDLEPSRTPDTDVGQLPTNTGQPSVLTVDRALSDLLTPAYDEYPGDRIVEQRWLAETAMISAEAPSVARTILVAPARRADLHTAVAADAIRDSGRLPWLCAVSLASVAGSTDSCADEVRVEAGDVAPVELEPPHAGDVFLSTDFLGRVRDLRGISTQFTDEVLAEPTSTDAVATTGRLLRARARTESSAWRDEPADGDRMLRLLKDDLDNLRDKVHLQVGSGIVTLTSSTGVISINVVNELQQPVRVGVVLNAHNRARLSTRETPVTMVPGEHATQINLKVTAQTSGQFPVTAQLVDREGRLFGKPQDLIVRSTQYGRVALAVTGIGAGVLLVAAGFRIVRRATRHGSA
;
A
#
# COMPACT_ATOMS: atom_id res chain seq x y z
N VAL A 1 -33.49 -46.34 14.49
CA VAL A 1 -33.90 -46.83 15.80
C VAL A 1 -33.45 -45.84 16.84
N THR A 2 -34.40 -44.98 17.22
CA THR A 2 -34.84 -44.50 18.55
C THR A 2 -33.77 -43.91 19.47
N ALA A 3 -33.79 -42.60 19.72
CA ALA A 3 -34.50 -41.88 20.80
C ALA A 3 -33.72 -41.92 22.13
N ALA A 4 -33.51 -40.92 22.97
CA ALA A 4 -34.19 -39.74 23.38
C ALA A 4 -33.34 -39.00 24.44
N THR A 5 -33.52 -37.68 24.55
CA THR A 5 -33.19 -36.82 25.70
C THR A 5 -33.94 -37.23 27.00
N PRO A 6 -33.64 -36.74 28.23
CA PRO A 6 -33.80 -35.32 28.59
C PRO A 6 -32.91 -34.78 29.74
N SER A 7 -32.95 -33.44 29.92
CA SER A 7 -32.54 -32.71 31.12
C SER A 7 -33.64 -32.82 32.23
N PRO A 8 -33.44 -32.42 33.54
CA PRO A 8 -33.64 -31.03 33.93
C PRO A 8 -32.91 -30.47 35.19
N ARG A 9 -32.81 -29.09 35.26
CA ARG A 9 -33.07 -28.15 36.36
C ARG A 9 -32.70 -28.47 37.85
N THR A 10 -32.02 -27.50 38.52
CA THR A 10 -32.61 -26.58 39.54
C THR A 10 -31.51 -25.70 40.17
N THR A 11 -31.66 -24.41 40.13
CA THR A 11 -32.00 -23.39 41.16
C THR A 11 -31.17 -23.33 42.44
N GLY A 12 -30.69 -22.08 42.77
CA GLY A 12 -30.25 -21.64 44.09
C GLY A 12 -29.41 -20.39 44.07
N ARG A 13 -29.85 -19.32 44.21
CA ARG A 13 -30.09 -18.05 44.90
C ARG A 13 -29.34 -17.91 46.21
N ARG A 14 -28.70 -16.69 46.36
CA ARG A 14 -28.64 -15.71 47.52
C ARG A 14 -27.24 -15.15 47.64
N LEU A 15 -27.07 -13.85 47.53
CA LEU A 15 -27.30 -12.62 48.30
C LEU A 15 -26.09 -12.19 49.13
N ALA A 16 -25.64 -10.99 48.81
CA ALA A 16 -25.32 -9.82 49.64
C ALA A 16 -24.02 -9.76 50.46
N GLY A 17 -23.37 -8.59 50.39
CA GLY A 17 -22.40 -8.08 51.35
C GLY A 17 -21.68 -6.82 50.90
N LEU A 18 -22.29 -5.68 51.19
CA LEU A 18 -21.70 -4.34 51.17
C LEU A 18 -20.61 -4.18 52.24
N ALA A 19 -19.51 -3.46 51.97
CA ALA A 19 -18.85 -2.68 52.99
C ALA A 19 -18.09 -1.47 52.35
N LEU A 20 -18.57 -0.31 52.69
CA LEU A 20 -18.08 1.06 52.49
C LEU A 20 -17.01 1.35 53.55
N ALA A 21 -15.90 1.97 53.18
CA ALA A 21 -15.07 2.72 54.11
C ALA A 21 -14.46 3.96 53.45
N VAL A 22 -14.95 5.10 53.90
CA VAL A 22 -14.47 6.48 53.71
C VAL A 22 -13.30 6.72 54.64
N PHE A 23 -12.23 7.37 54.19
CA PHE A 23 -11.39 8.23 55.05
C PHE A 23 -10.94 9.48 54.33
N LEU A 24 -11.33 10.61 54.91
CA LEU A 24 -10.93 11.99 54.62
C LEU A 24 -9.54 12.26 55.24
N GLY A 25 -8.79 13.21 54.64
CA GLY A 25 -7.86 13.98 55.46
C GLY A 25 -6.72 14.70 54.73
N LEU A 26 -6.96 16.00 54.50
CA LEU A 26 -6.03 17.14 54.65
C LEU A 26 -4.93 17.44 53.65
N LEU A 27 -5.16 18.56 52.95
CA LEU A 27 -4.18 19.47 52.31
C LEU A 27 -3.31 20.20 53.35
N PRO A 28 -2.15 20.77 52.95
CA PRO A 28 -2.13 22.20 52.76
C PRO A 28 -1.44 22.72 51.47
N THR A 29 -1.87 23.90 51.10
CA THR A 29 -1.52 24.82 50.03
C THR A 29 -0.10 25.37 50.08
N VAL A 30 0.42 25.83 48.93
CA VAL A 30 0.99 27.13 48.55
C VAL A 30 2.14 26.98 47.54
N GLY A 31 2.09 27.73 46.45
CA GLY A 31 3.22 28.13 45.65
C GLY A 31 2.95 28.26 44.13
N LEU A 32 2.61 29.48 43.72
CA LEU A 32 2.52 29.92 42.32
C LEU A 32 3.83 29.77 41.55
N GLY A 33 3.73 29.30 40.29
CA GLY A 33 4.81 29.37 39.34
C GLY A 33 4.30 28.93 37.95
N THR A 34 3.94 29.90 37.12
CA THR A 34 3.53 29.71 35.72
C THR A 34 4.68 29.32 34.80
N SER A 35 4.57 28.20 34.08
CA SER A 35 5.19 28.04 32.81
C SER A 35 4.41 27.00 32.01
N TYR A 36 3.86 27.42 30.86
CA TYR A 36 3.25 26.58 29.86
C TYR A 36 4.31 25.72 29.22
N ALA A 37 4.12 24.40 29.25
CA ALA A 37 4.70 23.46 28.32
C ALA A 37 3.60 22.44 28.01
N ASP A 38 3.16 22.40 26.76
CA ASP A 38 2.29 21.38 26.21
C ASP A 38 3.03 20.05 26.21
N ASP A 39 2.63 19.15 27.12
CA ASP A 39 3.02 17.75 27.10
C ASP A 39 1.94 16.96 26.32
N ALA A 40 2.18 16.77 25.03
CA ALA A 40 1.50 15.77 24.24
C ALA A 40 1.99 14.39 24.72
N THR A 41 1.19 13.72 25.54
CA THR A 41 1.37 12.31 25.91
C THR A 41 1.25 11.44 24.65
N ALA A 42 2.38 11.18 24.00
CA ALA A 42 2.52 10.11 23.05
C ALA A 42 2.40 8.78 23.80
N THR A 43 1.37 8.02 23.51
CA THR A 43 1.26 6.61 23.89
C THR A 43 2.45 5.88 23.27
N PRO A 44 3.25 5.11 24.03
CA PRO A 44 4.33 4.36 23.42
C PRO A 44 3.74 3.29 22.52
N THR A 45 3.95 3.44 21.21
CA THR A 45 3.85 2.35 20.25
C THR A 45 4.81 1.27 20.73
N THR A 46 4.29 0.12 21.11
CA THR A 46 5.09 -1.08 21.39
C THR A 46 5.85 -1.42 20.12
N ALA A 47 7.13 -1.06 20.10
CA ALA A 47 8.07 -1.61 19.14
C ALA A 47 8.00 -3.15 19.23
N PRO A 48 8.08 -3.88 18.10
CA PRO A 48 8.17 -5.33 18.15
C PRO A 48 9.32 -5.69 19.07
N THR A 49 9.04 -6.55 20.05
CA THR A 49 10.03 -7.06 21.00
C THR A 49 11.00 -7.88 20.18
N THR A 50 12.12 -7.30 19.81
CA THR A 50 13.25 -8.02 19.20
C THR A 50 13.74 -9.02 20.26
N THR A 51 13.60 -10.28 19.95
CA THR A 51 14.25 -11.36 20.73
C THR A 51 15.76 -11.14 20.60
N PRO A 52 16.51 -10.92 21.70
CA PRO A 52 17.93 -10.67 21.61
C PRO A 52 18.63 -11.86 20.92
N SER A 53 19.48 -11.56 19.94
CA SER A 53 20.34 -12.57 19.30
C SER A 53 21.24 -13.23 20.37
N PRO A 54 21.47 -14.54 20.33
CA PRO A 54 22.29 -15.23 21.32
C PRO A 54 23.72 -14.67 21.48
N ASN A 55 24.13 -13.75 20.63
CA ASN A 55 25.45 -13.11 20.61
C ASN A 55 25.50 -11.70 21.21
N ASP A 56 24.36 -11.11 21.58
CA ASP A 56 24.33 -9.72 22.09
C ASP A 56 25.02 -9.57 23.45
N ASP A 57 25.09 -10.65 24.25
CA ASP A 57 25.80 -10.68 25.54
C ASP A 57 27.27 -11.06 25.41
N ALA A 58 27.74 -11.43 24.22
CA ALA A 58 29.13 -11.83 24.04
C ALA A 58 30.09 -10.64 24.06
N PRO A 59 31.21 -10.68 24.81
CA PRO A 59 32.11 -9.54 24.94
C PRO A 59 32.79 -9.14 23.62
N ALA A 60 32.87 -10.02 22.61
CA ALA A 60 33.43 -9.71 21.31
C ALA A 60 32.41 -9.82 20.18
N GLN A 61 32.15 -8.70 19.50
CA GLN A 61 31.39 -8.69 18.25
C GLN A 61 32.30 -8.96 17.07
N ILE A 62 31.91 -9.92 16.20
CA ILE A 62 32.61 -10.24 14.96
C ILE A 62 31.85 -9.65 13.77
N ILE A 63 32.53 -8.86 12.94
CA ILE A 63 32.00 -8.31 11.70
C ILE A 63 32.80 -8.91 10.54
N VAL A 64 32.13 -9.71 9.69
CA VAL A 64 32.77 -10.31 8.51
C VAL A 64 32.72 -9.32 7.35
N THR A 65 33.89 -8.93 6.84
CA THR A 65 34.00 -7.96 5.73
C THR A 65 34.28 -8.62 4.38
N LYS A 66 34.79 -9.86 4.41
CA LYS A 66 35.06 -10.68 3.20
C LYS A 66 34.90 -12.16 3.49
N LEU A 67 34.18 -12.82 2.59
CA LEU A 67 34.14 -14.28 2.50
C LEU A 67 34.28 -14.67 1.02
N ALA A 68 35.34 -15.37 0.67
CA ALA A 68 35.64 -15.69 -0.74
C ALA A 68 36.43 -17.01 -0.88
N PRO A 69 36.05 -17.87 -1.85
CA PRO A 69 34.87 -17.80 -2.68
C PRO A 69 33.60 -18.00 -1.83
N ARG A 70 32.47 -17.34 -2.22
CA ARG A 70 31.20 -17.45 -1.47
C ARG A 70 30.55 -18.84 -1.58
N ALA A 71 30.81 -19.53 -2.68
CA ALA A 71 30.42 -20.91 -2.94
C ALA A 71 31.63 -21.67 -3.54
N PRO A 72 32.53 -22.25 -2.71
CA PRO A 72 33.64 -23.01 -3.21
C PRO A 72 33.16 -24.28 -3.92
N MET A 73 33.88 -24.70 -4.97
CA MET A 73 33.56 -25.88 -5.77
C MET A 73 34.70 -26.89 -5.81
N ASP A 74 35.93 -26.52 -5.36
CA ASP A 74 37.10 -27.37 -5.38
C ASP A 74 37.74 -27.43 -3.98
N PRO A 75 38.01 -28.63 -3.43
CA PRO A 75 38.71 -28.77 -2.13
C PRO A 75 40.10 -28.10 -2.10
N ALA A 76 40.73 -27.93 -3.25
CA ALA A 76 42.05 -27.30 -3.37
C ALA A 76 41.97 -25.75 -3.36
N GLU A 77 40.80 -25.16 -3.53
CA GLU A 77 40.62 -23.71 -3.50
C GLU A 77 41.03 -23.12 -2.14
N PHE A 78 41.48 -21.86 -2.16
CA PHE A 78 41.71 -21.12 -0.94
C PHE A 78 40.40 -20.41 -0.53
N PHE A 79 39.94 -20.71 0.67
CA PHE A 79 38.83 -20.06 1.33
C PHE A 79 39.36 -18.99 2.27
N GLN A 80 38.91 -17.76 2.11
CA GLN A 80 39.35 -16.63 2.90
C GLN A 80 38.16 -15.98 3.63
N VAL A 81 38.31 -15.80 4.94
CA VAL A 81 37.41 -15.04 5.78
C VAL A 81 38.20 -13.90 6.42
N ARG A 82 37.80 -12.66 6.13
CA ARG A 82 38.34 -11.47 6.79
C ARG A 82 37.24 -10.78 7.59
N GLY A 83 37.65 -10.12 8.65
CA GLY A 83 36.70 -9.34 9.43
C GLY A 83 37.37 -8.49 10.49
N ILE A 84 36.54 -7.94 11.33
CA ILE A 84 36.89 -7.09 12.45
C ILE A 84 36.30 -7.72 13.71
N ILE A 85 37.08 -7.74 14.79
CA ILE A 85 36.60 -8.07 16.14
C ILE A 85 36.55 -6.76 16.91
N VAL A 86 35.40 -6.47 17.52
CA VAL A 86 35.20 -5.30 18.37
C VAL A 86 34.95 -5.79 19.78
N ASN A 87 35.69 -5.29 20.77
CA ASN A 87 35.41 -5.56 22.17
C ASN A 87 34.25 -4.69 22.64
N ARG A 88 33.08 -5.29 22.82
CA ARG A 88 31.86 -4.65 23.37
C ARG A 88 31.74 -4.82 24.87
N GLY A 89 32.60 -5.66 25.46
CA GLY A 89 32.63 -5.92 26.89
C GLY A 89 33.29 -4.81 27.68
N SER A 90 33.19 -4.92 29.01
CA SER A 90 33.74 -3.93 29.99
C SER A 90 35.19 -4.20 30.37
N GLN A 91 35.78 -5.31 29.97
CA GLN A 91 37.14 -5.71 30.33
C GLN A 91 37.97 -6.00 29.07
N THR A 92 39.31 -5.99 29.21
CA THR A 92 40.21 -6.31 28.12
C THR A 92 40.12 -7.79 27.70
N LEU A 93 40.15 -8.03 26.42
CA LEU A 93 40.24 -9.35 25.83
C LEU A 93 41.73 -9.69 25.57
N HIS A 94 42.19 -10.76 26.18
CA HIS A 94 43.60 -11.24 26.08
C HIS A 94 43.66 -12.53 25.29
N GLU A 95 44.81 -12.83 24.71
CA GLU A 95 45.10 -14.09 24.01
C GLU A 95 44.07 -14.43 22.92
N LEU A 96 43.60 -13.39 22.20
CA LEU A 96 42.61 -13.56 21.17
C LEU A 96 43.06 -14.48 20.05
N THR A 97 42.22 -15.42 19.71
CA THR A 97 42.40 -16.33 18.60
C THR A 97 41.11 -16.47 17.81
N VAL A 98 41.22 -16.66 16.49
CA VAL A 98 40.04 -16.88 15.61
C VAL A 98 40.18 -18.20 14.89
N ARG A 99 39.08 -18.92 14.76
CA ARG A 99 39.00 -20.18 14.01
C ARG A 99 37.68 -20.31 13.28
N LEU A 100 37.67 -21.15 12.25
CA LEU A 100 36.46 -21.55 11.56
C LEU A 100 36.04 -22.96 12.02
N ARG A 101 34.73 -23.16 12.17
CA ARG A 101 34.15 -24.47 12.52
C ARG A 101 32.98 -24.74 11.55
N ARG A 102 33.10 -25.84 10.80
CA ARG A 102 32.03 -26.33 9.93
C ARG A 102 31.13 -27.29 10.73
N GLY A 103 29.81 -27.11 10.58
CA GLY A 103 28.83 -28.07 11.09
C GLY A 103 28.52 -29.21 10.11
N GLU A 104 27.52 -30.02 10.44
CA GLU A 104 26.95 -31.02 9.55
C GLU A 104 26.18 -30.39 8.38
N LYS A 105 25.96 -31.21 7.32
CA LYS A 105 25.17 -30.79 6.20
C LYS A 105 23.72 -30.54 6.66
N LEU A 106 23.15 -29.41 6.29
CA LEU A 106 21.75 -29.12 6.47
C LEU A 106 20.92 -29.87 5.43
N SER A 107 19.74 -30.32 5.82
CA SER A 107 18.84 -31.12 4.99
C SER A 107 17.59 -30.38 4.52
N SER A 108 17.28 -29.24 5.15
CA SER A 108 16.08 -28.46 4.82
C SER A 108 16.26 -26.96 5.10
N ARG A 109 15.39 -26.13 4.51
CA ARG A 109 15.32 -24.70 4.81
C ARG A 109 14.93 -24.41 6.27
N ASN A 110 14.13 -25.28 6.88
CA ASN A 110 13.78 -25.15 8.30
C ASN A 110 14.99 -25.35 9.20
N GLU A 111 15.84 -26.34 8.91
CA GLU A 111 17.13 -26.49 9.61
C GLU A 111 18.05 -25.28 9.40
N LEU A 112 18.02 -24.68 8.22
CA LEU A 112 18.77 -23.46 7.91
C LEU A 112 18.27 -22.28 8.77
N ALA A 113 16.96 -22.07 8.89
CA ALA A 113 16.35 -21.05 9.74
C ALA A 113 16.61 -21.29 11.24
N THR A 114 16.57 -22.56 11.67
CA THR A 114 16.89 -22.93 13.05
C THR A 114 18.38 -22.72 13.36
N ALA A 115 19.25 -22.97 12.39
CA ALA A 115 20.70 -22.76 12.54
C ALA A 115 21.10 -21.28 12.68
N ASP A 116 20.27 -20.34 12.21
CA ASP A 116 20.46 -18.92 12.49
C ASP A 116 20.24 -18.59 13.96
N GLN A 117 19.22 -19.18 14.57
CA GLN A 117 18.82 -18.90 15.95
C GLN A 117 19.69 -19.63 16.97
N ASP A 118 20.08 -20.87 16.66
CA ASP A 118 20.76 -21.72 17.62
C ASP A 118 21.67 -22.76 16.92
N LEU A 119 22.83 -22.34 16.44
CA LEU A 119 23.86 -23.36 16.15
C LEU A 119 24.27 -23.97 17.47
N PRO A 120 23.91 -25.25 17.73
CA PRO A 120 24.20 -25.88 19.00
C PRO A 120 25.67 -25.72 19.34
N ALA A 121 25.93 -25.35 20.58
CA ALA A 121 27.28 -25.30 21.17
C ALA A 121 27.99 -26.65 21.07
N THR A 122 27.27 -27.71 20.70
CA THR A 122 27.77 -29.07 20.53
C THR A 122 28.68 -29.11 19.31
N PRO A 123 29.97 -29.27 19.50
CA PRO A 123 30.85 -29.41 18.38
C PRO A 123 30.62 -30.79 17.79
N THR A 124 29.88 -30.88 16.73
CA THR A 124 30.03 -32.00 15.83
C THR A 124 31.51 -32.08 15.45
N ARG A 125 32.06 -33.25 15.45
CA ARG A 125 33.50 -33.55 15.28
C ARG A 125 34.07 -33.14 13.90
N VAL A 126 33.37 -32.27 13.16
CA VAL A 126 33.66 -32.00 11.77
C VAL A 126 34.42 -30.67 11.65
N GLY A 127 35.51 -30.70 10.95
CA GLY A 127 36.32 -29.60 10.44
C GLY A 127 36.61 -28.43 11.40
N ARG A 128 37.71 -28.50 12.15
CA ARG A 128 38.31 -27.35 12.85
C ARG A 128 39.49 -26.86 12.07
N THR A 129 39.56 -25.58 11.77
CA THR A 129 40.76 -24.99 11.20
C THR A 129 41.83 -24.75 12.25
N PRO A 130 43.11 -24.62 11.84
CA PRO A 130 44.16 -24.10 12.69
C PRO A 130 43.72 -22.76 13.32
N VAL A 131 44.06 -22.61 14.59
CA VAL A 131 43.82 -21.38 15.34
C VAL A 131 44.77 -20.30 14.81
N ARG A 132 44.23 -19.10 14.51
CA ARG A 132 45.00 -17.92 14.15
C ARG A 132 45.06 -16.98 15.35
N ALA A 133 46.24 -16.71 15.87
CA ALA A 133 46.42 -15.73 16.93
C ALA A 133 46.17 -14.30 16.39
N VAL A 134 45.46 -13.50 17.14
CA VAL A 134 45.35 -12.05 16.95
C VAL A 134 46.38 -11.41 17.87
N GLN A 135 47.35 -10.72 17.30
CA GLN A 135 48.58 -10.33 18.01
C GLN A 135 48.45 -9.21 19.04
N GLN A 136 47.23 -8.83 19.45
CA GLN A 136 47.03 -7.67 20.29
C GLN A 136 45.93 -7.92 21.31
N ASP A 137 46.17 -7.52 22.57
CA ASP A 137 45.14 -7.40 23.57
C ASP A 137 44.17 -6.28 23.21
N LEU A 138 42.87 -6.50 23.40
CA LEU A 138 41.83 -5.63 22.93
C LEU A 138 41.10 -4.99 24.11
N ALA A 139 41.41 -3.72 24.38
CA ALA A 139 40.72 -2.93 25.41
C ALA A 139 39.21 -2.74 25.12
N PRO A 140 38.38 -2.45 26.09
CA PRO A 140 36.96 -2.10 25.87
C PRO A 140 36.81 -1.03 24.78
N GLY A 141 35.89 -1.28 23.83
CA GLY A 141 35.62 -0.39 22.69
C GLY A 141 36.67 -0.45 21.56
N ALA A 142 37.80 -1.10 21.76
CA ALA A 142 38.81 -1.25 20.71
C ALA A 142 38.44 -2.34 19.68
N SER A 143 39.03 -2.25 18.50
CA SER A 143 38.82 -3.21 17.41
C SER A 143 40.13 -3.69 16.78
N THR A 144 40.13 -4.89 16.22
CA THR A 144 41.27 -5.46 15.51
C THR A 144 40.79 -6.25 14.30
N GLN A 145 41.66 -6.37 13.29
CA GLN A 145 41.31 -7.13 12.07
C GLN A 145 41.81 -8.58 12.19
N PHE A 146 41.12 -9.50 11.55
CA PHE A 146 41.56 -10.88 11.33
C PHE A 146 41.48 -11.26 9.86
N ASP A 147 42.37 -12.17 9.43
CA ASP A 147 42.41 -12.75 8.09
C ASP A 147 42.72 -14.23 8.21
N ILE A 148 41.75 -15.09 7.89
CA ILE A 148 41.94 -16.53 7.84
C ILE A 148 41.91 -16.94 6.38
N ARG A 149 42.99 -17.52 5.92
CA ARG A 149 43.09 -18.10 4.60
C ARG A 149 43.54 -19.57 4.73
N ILE A 150 42.68 -20.46 4.29
CA ILE A 150 42.84 -21.91 4.40
C ILE A 150 42.49 -22.58 3.07
N ARG A 151 42.84 -23.83 2.88
CA ARG A 151 42.27 -24.65 1.80
C ARG A 151 40.87 -25.13 2.22
N VAL A 152 39.94 -25.24 1.26
CA VAL A 152 38.61 -25.81 1.51
C VAL A 152 38.70 -27.21 2.10
N SER A 153 39.69 -28.01 1.70
CA SER A 153 39.97 -29.32 2.26
C SER A 153 40.24 -29.30 3.78
N GLU A 154 40.79 -28.23 4.35
CA GLU A 154 40.98 -28.08 5.80
C GLU A 154 39.68 -28.02 6.59
N LEU A 155 38.56 -27.61 5.93
CA LEU A 155 37.19 -27.70 6.45
C LEU A 155 36.60 -29.11 6.29
N ARG A 156 37.39 -30.11 5.85
CA ARG A 156 36.94 -31.48 5.54
C ARG A 156 35.80 -31.51 4.52
N MET A 157 35.90 -30.67 3.49
CA MET A 157 34.90 -30.62 2.41
C MET A 157 35.19 -31.65 1.31
N THR A 158 36.39 -32.31 1.29
CA THR A 158 36.79 -33.27 0.24
C THR A 158 35.82 -34.43 0.11
N ASP A 159 35.39 -35.00 1.23
CA ASP A 159 34.46 -36.15 1.28
C ASP A 159 33.02 -35.71 1.63
N ALA A 160 32.76 -34.38 1.61
CA ALA A 160 31.47 -33.84 1.96
C ALA A 160 30.50 -33.96 0.77
N ARG A 161 29.25 -34.37 1.04
CA ARG A 161 28.19 -34.45 0.03
C ARG A 161 27.79 -33.02 -0.41
N ALA A 162 27.34 -32.90 -1.64
CA ALA A 162 26.76 -31.64 -2.12
C ALA A 162 25.61 -31.15 -1.22
N GLY A 163 25.57 -29.85 -0.94
CA GLY A 163 24.57 -29.22 -0.09
C GLY A 163 25.06 -27.97 0.62
N VAL A 164 24.37 -27.54 1.66
CA VAL A 164 24.68 -26.36 2.46
C VAL A 164 25.21 -26.76 3.82
N TYR A 165 26.30 -26.14 4.24
CA TYR A 165 26.96 -26.40 5.50
C TYR A 165 27.04 -25.13 6.35
N PRO A 166 26.62 -25.16 7.63
CA PRO A 166 26.85 -24.05 8.54
C PRO A 166 28.31 -23.87 8.85
N LEU A 167 28.78 -22.63 8.91
CA LEU A 167 30.13 -22.24 9.23
C LEU A 167 30.10 -21.22 10.36
N LYS A 168 30.74 -21.55 11.48
CA LYS A 168 30.90 -20.62 12.61
C LYS A 168 32.29 -19.98 12.56
N VAL A 169 32.36 -18.67 12.57
CA VAL A 169 33.55 -17.89 12.87
C VAL A 169 33.56 -17.65 14.37
N GLU A 170 34.55 -18.24 15.09
CA GLU A 170 34.59 -18.20 16.55
C GLU A 170 35.86 -17.49 17.00
N ALA A 171 35.68 -16.42 17.81
CA ALA A 171 36.74 -15.78 18.56
C ALA A 171 36.83 -16.41 19.95
N ARG A 172 38.02 -16.81 20.35
CA ARG A 172 38.32 -17.30 21.69
C ARG A 172 39.39 -16.45 22.32
N GLY A 173 39.24 -16.22 23.61
CA GLY A 173 40.20 -15.41 24.38
C GLY A 173 39.86 -15.45 25.85
N ARG A 174 40.63 -14.75 26.65
CA ARG A 174 40.40 -14.54 28.06
C ARG A 174 39.75 -13.17 28.27
N PHE A 175 38.60 -13.13 28.93
CA PHE A 175 37.91 -11.91 29.27
C PHE A 175 38.35 -11.42 30.65
N GLY A 176 39.11 -10.34 30.68
CA GLY A 176 39.80 -9.85 31.87
C GLY A 176 40.98 -10.70 32.33
N ASP A 177 41.67 -10.26 33.35
CA ASP A 177 42.94 -10.87 33.84
C ASP A 177 42.78 -12.28 34.45
N ASN A 178 41.61 -12.56 35.03
CA ASN A 178 41.35 -13.80 35.79
C ASN A 178 40.42 -14.79 35.06
N GLY A 179 40.01 -14.50 33.84
CA GLY A 179 39.13 -15.37 33.04
C GLY A 179 39.85 -16.60 32.47
N GLY A 180 39.12 -17.66 32.15
CA GLY A 180 39.61 -18.79 31.32
C GLY A 180 39.60 -18.41 29.83
N ILE A 181 40.31 -19.23 29.01
CA ILE A 181 40.22 -19.08 27.54
C ILE A 181 38.94 -19.75 27.05
N ASP A 182 37.92 -18.95 26.74
CA ASP A 182 36.63 -19.41 26.28
C ASP A 182 36.22 -18.76 24.98
N SER A 183 35.04 -19.11 24.45
CA SER A 183 34.44 -18.41 23.33
C SER A 183 33.99 -17.03 23.81
N VAL A 184 34.61 -15.98 23.30
CA VAL A 184 34.28 -14.57 23.64
C VAL A 184 33.35 -13.92 22.62
N GLY A 185 33.15 -14.56 21.48
CA GLY A 185 32.24 -14.12 20.45
C GLY A 185 32.21 -15.07 19.25
N SER A 186 31.10 -15.11 18.57
CA SER A 186 30.98 -15.91 17.33
C SER A 186 29.96 -15.33 16.38
N ILE A 187 30.08 -15.67 15.11
CA ILE A 187 29.07 -15.39 14.10
C ILE A 187 28.85 -16.62 13.23
N ASN A 188 27.60 -16.88 12.90
CA ASN A 188 27.23 -17.98 12.03
C ASN A 188 27.14 -17.48 10.59
N THR A 189 27.54 -18.33 9.66
CA THR A 189 27.39 -18.13 8.22
C THR A 189 27.29 -19.53 7.57
N TYR A 190 27.29 -19.59 6.24
CA TYR A 190 27.03 -20.83 5.51
C TYR A 190 27.99 -20.98 4.35
N VAL A 191 28.21 -22.23 3.94
CA VAL A 191 29.00 -22.57 2.76
C VAL A 191 28.18 -23.50 1.87
N PRO A 192 27.62 -22.99 0.76
CA PRO A 192 27.12 -23.87 -0.30
C PRO A 192 28.28 -24.66 -0.91
N TRP A 193 28.11 -25.98 -1.06
CA TRP A 193 29.13 -26.89 -1.57
C TRP A 193 28.59 -27.79 -2.67
N PHE A 194 29.05 -27.62 -3.91
CA PHE A 194 28.64 -28.40 -5.07
C PHE A 194 29.85 -28.71 -5.93
N PRO A 195 30.72 -29.66 -5.52
CA PRO A 195 32.01 -29.93 -6.19
C PRO A 195 31.84 -30.43 -7.63
N ASP A 196 30.76 -31.15 -7.92
CA ASP A 196 30.44 -31.67 -9.25
C ASP A 196 29.40 -30.80 -10.01
N GLY A 197 29.15 -29.57 -9.52
CA GLY A 197 28.03 -28.73 -9.95
C GLY A 197 26.74 -29.03 -9.18
N PRO A 198 25.66 -28.27 -9.41
CA PRO A 198 24.38 -28.53 -8.77
C PRO A 198 23.88 -29.93 -9.17
N PRO A 199 23.24 -30.68 -8.25
CA PRO A 199 22.94 -32.09 -8.47
C PRO A 199 21.96 -32.37 -9.61
N HIS A 200 21.17 -31.40 -10.05
CA HIS A 200 20.23 -31.45 -11.19
C HIS A 200 19.90 -30.05 -11.68
N GLY A 201 18.87 -29.87 -12.51
CA GLY A 201 18.52 -28.62 -13.17
C GLY A 201 18.50 -27.36 -12.29
N ARG A 202 18.68 -26.22 -12.91
CA ARG A 202 18.73 -24.93 -12.20
C ARG A 202 17.34 -24.51 -11.72
N VAL A 203 17.27 -23.91 -10.54
CA VAL A 203 16.07 -23.29 -10.00
C VAL A 203 15.81 -21.97 -10.73
N ARG A 204 14.62 -21.79 -11.27
CA ARG A 204 14.20 -20.52 -11.88
C ARG A 204 13.98 -19.48 -10.81
N ILE A 205 14.46 -18.26 -11.02
CA ILE A 205 14.25 -17.13 -10.11
C ILE A 205 13.76 -15.92 -10.88
N ALA A 206 12.64 -15.37 -10.45
CA ALA A 206 12.06 -14.14 -10.99
C ALA A 206 12.09 -13.03 -9.93
N TRP A 207 12.29 -11.80 -10.39
CA TRP A 207 12.35 -10.61 -9.53
C TRP A 207 11.17 -9.69 -9.80
N LEU A 208 10.41 -9.38 -8.76
CA LEU A 208 9.34 -8.38 -8.77
C LEU A 208 9.71 -7.23 -7.84
N TRP A 209 10.13 -6.11 -8.42
CA TRP A 209 10.76 -5.01 -7.71
C TRP A 209 9.81 -3.85 -7.47
N PRO A 210 9.38 -3.57 -6.23
CA PRO A 210 8.41 -2.53 -5.94
C PRO A 210 9.01 -1.13 -5.98
N LEU A 211 8.37 -0.25 -6.74
CA LEU A 211 8.57 1.20 -6.67
C LEU A 211 7.24 1.82 -6.24
N VAL A 212 7.02 1.87 -4.94
CA VAL A 212 5.77 2.28 -4.29
C VAL A 212 6.08 3.21 -3.13
N ASP A 213 5.23 4.21 -2.95
CA ASP A 213 5.22 5.08 -1.77
C ASP A 213 3.78 5.27 -1.27
N GLN A 214 3.58 5.89 -0.13
CA GLN A 214 2.26 6.32 0.29
C GLN A 214 1.83 7.58 -0.48
N PRO A 215 0.54 7.81 -0.70
CA PRO A 215 0.07 9.02 -1.34
C PRO A 215 0.40 10.27 -0.51
N ARG A 216 1.16 11.20 -1.11
CA ARG A 216 1.61 12.43 -0.42
C ARG A 216 1.10 13.71 -1.07
N ARG A 217 0.19 13.58 -2.02
CA ARG A 217 -0.39 14.70 -2.74
C ARG A 217 -1.88 14.84 -2.44
N GLY A 218 -2.25 16.00 -1.91
CA GLY A 218 -3.63 16.30 -1.55
C GLY A 218 -4.56 16.53 -2.75
N PRO A 219 -5.87 16.68 -2.52
CA PRO A 219 -6.88 16.82 -3.58
C PRO A 219 -6.70 18.04 -4.49
N ARG A 220 -6.11 19.13 -3.97
CA ARG A 220 -5.77 20.34 -4.75
C ARG A 220 -4.42 20.26 -5.45
N GLU A 221 -3.88 19.08 -5.58
CA GLU A 221 -2.58 18.83 -6.20
C GLU A 221 -1.41 19.50 -5.45
N VAL A 222 -1.58 19.78 -4.16
CA VAL A 222 -0.57 20.32 -3.24
C VAL A 222 0.12 19.17 -2.52
N MET A 223 1.43 19.19 -2.42
CA MET A 223 2.19 18.22 -1.61
C MET A 223 1.90 18.45 -0.12
N LEU A 224 1.63 17.38 0.61
CA LEU A 224 1.28 17.44 2.04
C LEU A 224 2.51 17.50 2.94
N ASP A 225 3.66 17.02 2.43
CA ASP A 225 4.98 17.00 3.05
C ASP A 225 6.06 16.94 1.94
N ASP A 226 7.33 16.95 2.34
CA ASP A 226 8.51 16.88 1.44
C ASP A 226 9.20 15.52 1.43
N GLU A 227 8.60 14.51 2.08
CA GLU A 227 9.21 13.18 2.21
C GLU A 227 9.40 12.49 0.87
N LEU A 228 8.42 12.60 -0.05
CA LEU A 228 8.59 12.04 -1.39
C LEU A 228 9.75 12.71 -2.14
N ALA A 229 9.88 14.04 -2.07
CA ALA A 229 10.98 14.75 -2.70
C ALA A 229 12.33 14.30 -2.12
N THR A 230 12.39 14.06 -0.81
CA THR A 230 13.56 13.51 -0.11
C THR A 230 13.84 12.07 -0.53
N SER A 231 12.81 11.25 -0.66
CA SER A 231 12.91 9.84 -1.08
C SER A 231 13.42 9.69 -2.52
N LEU A 232 13.08 10.64 -3.41
CA LEU A 232 13.54 10.69 -4.81
C LEU A 232 14.94 11.31 -4.95
N ALA A 233 15.42 12.04 -3.94
CA ALA A 233 16.73 12.67 -3.98
C ALA A 233 17.87 11.62 -3.92
N PRO A 234 19.09 11.96 -4.41
CA PRO A 234 20.24 11.04 -4.32
C PRO A 234 20.45 10.52 -2.89
N GLY A 235 20.46 9.20 -2.72
CA GLY A 235 20.57 8.54 -1.43
C GLY A 235 19.25 8.42 -0.65
N GLY A 236 18.13 8.96 -1.16
CA GLY A 236 16.80 8.72 -0.61
C GLY A 236 16.31 7.28 -0.86
N ARG A 237 15.26 6.84 -0.16
CA ARG A 237 14.76 5.46 -0.23
C ARG A 237 14.47 4.99 -1.67
N LEU A 238 13.67 5.74 -2.43
CA LEU A 238 13.31 5.39 -3.81
C LEU A 238 14.51 5.47 -4.78
N ASP A 239 15.45 6.41 -4.56
CA ASP A 239 16.69 6.46 -5.34
C ASP A 239 17.56 5.23 -5.07
N ARG A 240 17.74 4.83 -3.80
CA ARG A 240 18.46 3.60 -3.44
C ARG A 240 17.81 2.36 -4.03
N LEU A 241 16.48 2.21 -3.91
CA LEU A 241 15.72 1.10 -4.48
C LEU A 241 15.92 0.98 -5.98
N LEU A 242 15.77 2.09 -6.71
CA LEU A 242 15.95 2.09 -8.17
C LEU A 242 17.37 1.72 -8.57
N ARG A 243 18.37 2.30 -7.89
CA ARG A 243 19.79 2.04 -8.21
C ARG A 243 20.18 0.59 -7.91
N SER A 244 19.74 0.03 -6.78
CA SER A 244 20.08 -1.35 -6.44
C SER A 244 19.59 -2.35 -7.49
N ALA A 245 18.34 -2.19 -7.96
CA ALA A 245 17.83 -3.04 -9.03
C ALA A 245 18.60 -2.81 -10.36
N ALA A 246 18.79 -1.54 -10.75
CA ALA A 246 19.48 -1.20 -11.99
C ALA A 246 20.96 -1.68 -11.99
N ASP A 247 21.64 -1.63 -10.85
CA ASP A 247 23.02 -2.10 -10.72
C ASP A 247 23.09 -3.63 -10.64
N GLY A 248 22.11 -4.28 -9.99
CA GLY A 248 21.97 -5.74 -9.99
C GLY A 248 21.70 -6.30 -11.40
N GLN A 249 20.83 -5.65 -12.17
CA GLN A 249 20.53 -6.04 -13.57
C GLN A 249 21.76 -6.05 -14.47
N LYS A 250 22.69 -5.11 -14.29
CA LYS A 250 23.94 -5.02 -15.05
C LYS A 250 24.90 -6.16 -14.76
N GLY A 251 24.47 -7.18 -14.07
CA GLY A 251 25.19 -8.33 -13.53
C GLY A 251 26.07 -9.12 -14.46
N GLY A 252 26.44 -8.55 -15.58
CA GLY A 252 27.43 -9.09 -16.50
C GLY A 252 28.68 -9.58 -15.77
N CYS A 253 29.33 -10.54 -16.35
CA CYS A 253 30.62 -11.04 -15.90
C CYS A 253 31.55 -9.87 -15.61
N ASP A 254 32.07 -9.77 -14.40
CA ASP A 254 33.12 -8.82 -14.08
C ASP A 254 34.38 -9.28 -14.79
N PRO A 255 34.87 -8.59 -15.83
CA PRO A 255 36.10 -8.97 -16.50
C PRO A 255 37.33 -8.89 -15.55
N ALA A 256 37.20 -8.21 -14.40
CA ALA A 256 38.26 -8.18 -13.36
C ALA A 256 38.25 -9.42 -12.43
N ALA A 257 37.20 -10.26 -12.48
CA ALA A 257 37.16 -11.53 -11.77
C ALA A 257 37.94 -12.68 -12.50
N GLU A 258 38.35 -12.46 -13.74
CA GLU A 258 39.32 -13.31 -14.41
C GLU A 258 40.70 -13.08 -13.79
N GLY A 259 41.09 -13.97 -12.89
CA GLY A 259 42.46 -13.98 -12.35
C GLY A 259 43.51 -14.11 -13.46
N PRO A 260 44.77 -13.78 -13.21
CA PRO A 260 45.82 -13.77 -14.24
C PRO A 260 45.86 -15.13 -14.96
N PRO A 261 46.18 -15.17 -16.26
CA PRO A 261 46.05 -16.32 -17.16
C PRO A 261 47.12 -17.40 -16.97
N THR A 262 47.40 -17.83 -15.72
CA THR A 262 48.49 -18.79 -15.40
C THR A 262 47.99 -20.12 -14.81
N LEU A 263 46.70 -20.44 -14.88
CA LEU A 263 46.17 -21.76 -14.48
C LEU A 263 45.60 -22.51 -15.69
N PRO A 264 45.74 -23.86 -15.72
CA PRO A 264 45.18 -24.67 -16.82
C PRO A 264 43.65 -24.46 -16.90
N PRO A 265 43.06 -24.58 -18.12
CA PRO A 265 41.63 -24.34 -18.33
C PRO A 265 40.84 -25.28 -17.42
N ARG A 266 40.08 -24.67 -16.50
CA ARG A 266 39.09 -25.36 -15.66
C ARG A 266 38.02 -25.98 -16.55
N PRO A 267 37.34 -27.07 -16.13
CA PRO A 267 36.10 -27.49 -16.76
C PRO A 267 35.18 -26.25 -16.78
N ARG A 268 34.72 -25.89 -17.96
CA ARG A 268 33.98 -24.64 -18.25
C ARG A 268 32.89 -24.44 -17.20
N ALA A 269 33.10 -23.46 -16.32
CA ALA A 269 31.96 -22.76 -15.72
C ALA A 269 31.02 -22.37 -16.88
N ALA A 270 29.73 -22.60 -16.72
CA ALA A 270 28.76 -22.22 -17.74
C ALA A 270 29.07 -20.79 -18.22
N PRO A 271 29.10 -20.53 -19.54
CA PRO A 271 29.51 -19.24 -20.05
C PRO A 271 28.71 -18.16 -19.34
N CYS A 272 29.42 -17.20 -18.73
CA CYS A 272 28.76 -16.03 -18.20
C CYS A 272 27.84 -15.48 -19.29
N ARG A 273 26.52 -15.45 -19.08
CA ARG A 273 25.62 -14.77 -20.00
C ARG A 273 25.92 -13.29 -19.93
N ALA A 274 26.21 -12.70 -21.09
CA ALA A 274 26.39 -11.25 -21.23
C ALA A 274 25.05 -10.50 -21.04
N ASP A 275 23.95 -11.25 -20.85
CA ASP A 275 22.60 -10.72 -20.79
C ASP A 275 22.29 -10.17 -19.39
N SER A 276 21.61 -9.05 -19.32
CA SER A 276 21.16 -8.45 -18.08
C SER A 276 20.21 -9.41 -17.33
N VAL A 277 20.30 -9.43 -15.99
CA VAL A 277 19.37 -10.18 -15.16
C VAL A 277 17.96 -9.59 -15.30
N PRO A 278 16.94 -10.39 -15.67
CA PRO A 278 15.57 -9.88 -15.78
C PRO A 278 15.04 -9.41 -14.41
N VAL A 279 14.54 -8.18 -14.35
CA VAL A 279 13.82 -7.61 -13.20
C VAL A 279 12.53 -7.00 -13.70
N THR A 280 11.41 -7.33 -13.08
CA THR A 280 10.12 -6.71 -13.35
C THR A 280 9.89 -5.57 -12.36
N TYR A 281 9.77 -4.34 -12.83
CA TYR A 281 9.47 -3.18 -11.98
C TYR A 281 7.97 -3.05 -11.75
N ALA A 282 7.52 -3.28 -10.52
CA ALA A 282 6.15 -3.01 -10.11
C ALA A 282 6.04 -1.56 -9.65
N VAL A 283 5.33 -0.74 -10.43
CA VAL A 283 5.26 0.71 -10.19
C VAL A 283 3.88 1.15 -9.76
N ASP A 284 3.81 2.01 -8.73
CA ASP A 284 2.57 2.71 -8.40
C ASP A 284 2.40 3.92 -9.35
N PRO A 285 1.29 3.97 -10.10
CA PRO A 285 1.04 5.07 -11.01
C PRO A 285 0.84 6.43 -10.32
N ASP A 286 0.38 6.48 -9.07
CA ASP A 286 0.29 7.73 -8.30
C ASP A 286 1.67 8.27 -7.95
N LEU A 287 2.61 7.38 -7.59
CA LEU A 287 4.01 7.75 -7.42
C LEU A 287 4.58 8.34 -8.73
N LEU A 288 4.35 7.67 -9.87
CA LEU A 288 4.85 8.16 -11.17
C LEU A 288 4.26 9.52 -11.53
N PHE A 289 2.94 9.68 -11.39
CA PHE A 289 2.23 10.93 -11.66
C PHE A 289 2.73 12.05 -10.75
N THR A 290 2.94 11.76 -9.47
CA THR A 290 3.41 12.75 -8.49
C THR A 290 4.88 13.12 -8.75
N ALA A 291 5.75 12.14 -9.03
CA ALA A 291 7.15 12.39 -9.38
C ALA A 291 7.28 13.24 -10.67
N ASP A 292 6.43 12.98 -11.68
CA ASP A 292 6.41 13.81 -12.90
C ASP A 292 5.99 15.26 -12.59
N ALA A 293 5.00 15.45 -11.72
CA ALA A 293 4.59 16.79 -11.27
C ALA A 293 5.68 17.49 -10.45
N LEU A 294 6.44 16.79 -9.60
CA LEU A 294 7.59 17.31 -8.87
C LEU A 294 8.77 17.68 -9.80
N GLY A 295 8.75 17.22 -11.03
CA GLY A 295 9.66 17.66 -12.11
C GLY A 295 9.44 19.12 -12.56
N SER A 296 8.38 19.78 -12.10
CA SER A 296 8.06 21.20 -12.30
C SER A 296 7.89 21.90 -10.95
N PRO A 297 7.97 23.25 -10.87
CA PRO A 297 7.73 23.96 -9.62
C PRO A 297 6.35 23.62 -9.02
N TYR A 298 6.31 23.26 -7.75
CA TYR A 298 5.11 22.77 -7.07
C TYR A 298 4.83 23.49 -5.76
N GLN A 299 3.64 23.27 -5.20
CA GLN A 299 3.21 23.81 -3.91
C GLN A 299 3.36 22.75 -2.82
N LEU A 300 3.98 23.14 -1.70
CA LEU A 300 4.12 22.34 -0.49
C LEU A 300 3.31 22.95 0.64
N LEU A 301 2.54 22.15 1.37
CA LEU A 301 1.81 22.56 2.55
C LEU A 301 2.76 22.66 3.74
N VAL A 302 2.84 23.86 4.34
CA VAL A 302 3.63 24.12 5.55
C VAL A 302 2.69 24.73 6.59
N GLY A 303 2.30 23.92 7.57
CA GLY A 303 1.22 24.29 8.50
C GLY A 303 -0.11 24.52 7.76
N SER A 304 -0.67 25.72 7.81
CA SER A 304 -1.89 26.10 7.10
C SER A 304 -1.66 26.86 5.79
N LYS A 305 -0.41 27.07 5.38
CA LYS A 305 -0.04 27.85 4.20
C LYS A 305 0.69 26.99 3.16
N THR A 306 0.62 27.39 1.92
CA THR A 306 1.40 26.76 0.85
C THR A 306 2.68 27.55 0.57
N LYS A 307 3.76 26.84 0.35
CA LYS A 307 5.06 27.37 -0.08
C LYS A 307 5.40 26.81 -1.46
N ARG A 308 5.80 27.69 -2.39
CA ARG A 308 6.30 27.27 -3.69
C ARG A 308 7.70 26.67 -3.55
N ILE A 309 7.94 25.51 -4.15
CA ILE A 309 9.22 24.83 -4.24
C ILE A 309 9.69 24.82 -5.70
N ASP A 310 10.89 25.32 -5.94
CA ASP A 310 11.47 25.43 -7.29
C ASP A 310 12.57 24.36 -7.53
N ASN A 311 13.00 23.65 -6.48
CA ASN A 311 13.98 22.55 -6.63
C ASN A 311 13.29 21.28 -7.17
N THR A 312 13.38 21.10 -8.47
CA THR A 312 12.74 20.00 -9.21
C THR A 312 13.75 18.95 -9.71
N ALA A 313 15.05 19.19 -9.48
CA ALA A 313 16.12 18.34 -10.01
C ALA A 313 16.05 16.88 -9.50
N PRO A 314 15.78 16.60 -8.21
CA PRO A 314 15.72 15.21 -7.72
C PRO A 314 14.69 14.36 -8.48
N ALA A 315 13.45 14.84 -8.61
CA ALA A 315 12.39 14.12 -9.28
C ALA A 315 12.69 13.88 -10.78
N ARG A 316 13.21 14.91 -11.47
CA ARG A 316 13.62 14.76 -12.88
C ARG A 316 14.74 13.75 -13.06
N SER A 317 15.75 13.77 -12.19
CA SER A 317 16.86 12.83 -12.23
C SER A 317 16.40 11.40 -11.99
N TRP A 318 15.54 11.21 -10.97
CA TRP A 318 14.99 9.90 -10.64
C TRP A 318 14.13 9.34 -11.78
N LEU A 319 13.21 10.13 -12.36
CA LEU A 319 12.40 9.71 -13.50
C LEU A 319 13.25 9.37 -14.73
N SER A 320 14.32 10.13 -14.99
CA SER A 320 15.25 9.82 -16.07
C SER A 320 15.96 8.48 -15.80
N ALA A 321 16.42 8.26 -14.56
CA ALA A 321 17.05 6.99 -14.16
C ALA A 321 16.07 5.82 -14.29
N LEU A 322 14.80 6.00 -13.88
CA LEU A 322 13.76 4.98 -14.02
C LEU A 322 13.50 4.65 -15.49
N ARG A 323 13.31 5.67 -16.34
CA ARG A 323 13.10 5.45 -17.78
C ARG A 323 14.25 4.67 -18.42
N ASN A 324 15.48 4.92 -17.98
CA ASN A 324 16.66 4.16 -18.43
C ASN A 324 16.68 2.72 -17.88
N ALA A 325 16.35 2.53 -16.61
CA ALA A 325 16.35 1.21 -15.97
C ALA A 325 15.32 0.25 -16.57
N VAL A 326 14.18 0.79 -17.00
CA VAL A 326 13.11 -0.04 -17.60
C VAL A 326 13.30 -0.32 -19.09
N VAL A 327 14.35 0.19 -19.73
CA VAL A 327 14.66 -0.18 -21.12
C VAL A 327 15.00 -1.66 -21.19
N GLY A 328 14.16 -2.43 -21.92
CA GLY A 328 14.33 -3.88 -22.04
C GLY A 328 13.86 -4.70 -20.82
N ALA A 329 13.39 -4.05 -19.76
CA ALA A 329 12.82 -4.72 -18.59
C ALA A 329 11.28 -4.71 -18.62
N ASP A 330 10.65 -5.64 -17.92
CA ASP A 330 9.21 -5.64 -17.75
C ASP A 330 8.76 -4.59 -16.73
N VAL A 331 7.62 -3.95 -17.00
CA VAL A 331 6.98 -3.01 -16.07
C VAL A 331 5.58 -3.51 -15.76
N LEU A 332 5.31 -3.80 -14.50
CA LEU A 332 3.99 -4.10 -13.98
C LEU A 332 3.37 -2.80 -13.42
N SER A 333 2.26 -2.36 -14.00
CA SER A 333 1.50 -1.26 -13.40
C SER A 333 0.61 -1.79 -12.29
N LEU A 334 0.78 -1.27 -11.08
CA LEU A 334 -0.19 -1.48 -10.02
C LEU A 334 -1.50 -0.70 -10.33
N PRO A 335 -2.62 -1.02 -9.69
CA PRO A 335 -3.77 -0.12 -9.70
C PRO A 335 -3.37 1.25 -9.12
N TYR A 336 -3.98 2.34 -9.60
CA TYR A 336 -3.63 3.70 -9.19
C TYR A 336 -3.72 3.89 -7.67
N ALA A 337 -2.65 4.41 -7.05
CA ALA A 337 -2.48 4.62 -5.61
C ALA A 337 -2.49 3.32 -4.77
N ASP A 338 -2.21 2.17 -5.37
CA ASP A 338 -2.08 0.87 -4.69
C ASP A 338 -3.22 0.57 -3.70
N PRO A 339 -4.48 0.45 -4.16
CA PRO A 339 -5.65 0.38 -3.31
C PRO A 339 -5.73 -0.92 -2.51
N ASP A 340 -6.42 -0.87 -1.36
CA ASP A 340 -6.77 -2.06 -0.58
C ASP A 340 -7.88 -2.87 -1.27
N ALA A 341 -7.49 -3.67 -2.26
CA ALA A 341 -8.44 -4.40 -3.10
C ALA A 341 -9.34 -5.36 -2.30
N VAL A 342 -8.84 -5.96 -1.21
CA VAL A 342 -9.62 -6.88 -0.35
C VAL A 342 -10.71 -6.10 0.37
N ALA A 343 -10.37 -4.99 0.99
CA ALA A 343 -11.31 -4.15 1.68
C ALA A 343 -12.36 -3.54 0.72
N LEU A 344 -11.93 -3.05 -0.45
CA LEU A 344 -12.85 -2.46 -1.45
C LEU A 344 -13.85 -3.48 -2.01
N THR A 345 -13.42 -4.73 -2.23
CA THR A 345 -14.30 -5.78 -2.78
C THR A 345 -15.18 -6.47 -1.75
N ALA A 346 -15.06 -6.12 -0.46
CA ALA A 346 -15.92 -6.68 0.57
C ALA A 346 -17.40 -6.32 0.29
N PRO A 347 -18.36 -7.28 0.46
CA PRO A 347 -19.74 -7.10 0.00
C PRO A 347 -20.45 -5.85 0.55
N GLN A 348 -20.14 -5.47 1.79
CA GLN A 348 -20.79 -4.36 2.51
C GLN A 348 -20.31 -2.96 2.10
N THR A 349 -19.22 -2.86 1.34
CA THR A 349 -18.61 -1.55 1.01
C THR A 349 -19.28 -0.86 -0.17
N GLY A 350 -19.73 -1.63 -1.17
CA GLY A 350 -20.25 -1.10 -2.43
C GLY A 350 -19.20 -0.41 -3.30
N LEU A 351 -17.90 -0.78 -3.14
CA LEU A 351 -16.76 -0.17 -3.82
C LEU A 351 -16.02 -1.15 -4.76
N ALA A 352 -16.56 -2.34 -4.99
CA ALA A 352 -15.87 -3.39 -5.77
C ALA A 352 -15.55 -2.98 -7.22
N ASP A 353 -16.33 -2.09 -7.80
CA ASP A 353 -16.13 -1.53 -9.14
C ASP A 353 -14.99 -0.52 -9.24
N GLU A 354 -14.45 -0.04 -8.09
CA GLU A 354 -13.27 0.83 -8.08
C GLU A 354 -12.01 0.08 -8.54
N VAL A 355 -11.84 -1.19 -8.17
CA VAL A 355 -10.61 -1.95 -8.47
C VAL A 355 -10.32 -2.00 -9.98
N PRO A 356 -11.24 -2.42 -10.87
CA PRO A 356 -10.99 -2.39 -12.31
C PRO A 356 -10.79 -0.97 -12.87
N LEU A 357 -11.48 0.04 -12.33
CA LEU A 357 -11.31 1.45 -12.74
C LEU A 357 -9.90 1.94 -12.42
N LEU A 358 -9.40 1.65 -11.21
CA LEU A 358 -8.06 2.05 -10.77
C LEU A 358 -6.96 1.30 -11.53
N ARG A 359 -7.20 0.05 -11.92
CA ARG A 359 -6.28 -0.68 -12.80
C ARG A 359 -6.14 -0.02 -14.18
N GLU A 360 -7.26 0.33 -14.80
CA GLU A 360 -7.25 0.98 -16.11
C GLU A 360 -6.66 2.39 -16.03
N GLN A 361 -6.92 3.12 -14.95
CA GLN A 361 -6.28 4.41 -14.69
C GLN A 361 -4.78 4.24 -14.51
N GLY A 362 -4.34 3.26 -13.73
CA GLY A 362 -2.93 2.96 -13.51
C GLY A 362 -2.19 2.68 -14.81
N LYS A 363 -2.75 1.83 -15.66
CA LYS A 363 -2.20 1.53 -17.00
C LYS A 363 -2.02 2.81 -17.84
N ARG A 364 -3.03 3.68 -17.88
CA ARG A 364 -2.96 4.94 -18.65
C ARG A 364 -1.87 5.87 -18.13
N GLU A 365 -1.82 6.11 -16.82
CA GLU A 365 -0.81 7.02 -16.22
C GLU A 365 0.60 6.44 -16.35
N THR A 366 0.80 5.14 -16.13
CA THR A 366 2.09 4.48 -16.36
C THR A 366 2.55 4.63 -17.80
N THR A 367 1.65 4.36 -18.78
CA THR A 367 1.95 4.52 -20.20
C THR A 367 2.36 5.95 -20.53
N LYS A 368 1.63 6.93 -19.98
CA LYS A 368 1.90 8.36 -20.20
C LYS A 368 3.26 8.80 -19.67
N VAL A 369 3.60 8.41 -18.43
CA VAL A 369 4.85 8.86 -17.77
C VAL A 369 6.07 8.12 -18.30
N LEU A 370 5.96 6.81 -18.55
CA LEU A 370 7.10 6.00 -19.01
C LEU A 370 7.24 5.92 -20.54
N GLY A 371 6.21 6.34 -21.29
CA GLY A 371 6.22 6.28 -22.76
C GLY A 371 6.09 4.87 -23.33
N ARG A 372 5.68 3.87 -22.50
CA ARG A 372 5.52 2.47 -22.90
C ARG A 372 4.35 1.82 -22.19
N ALA A 373 3.71 0.84 -22.85
CA ALA A 373 2.63 0.08 -22.24
C ALA A 373 3.20 -0.86 -21.15
N PRO A 374 2.61 -0.89 -19.95
CA PRO A 374 2.98 -1.86 -18.92
C PRO A 374 2.39 -3.24 -19.23
N MET A 375 2.94 -4.26 -18.58
CA MET A 375 2.37 -5.60 -18.55
C MET A 375 1.03 -5.58 -17.81
N THR A 376 0.02 -6.25 -18.38
CA THR A 376 -1.33 -6.36 -17.83
C THR A 376 -1.77 -7.80 -17.56
N SER A 377 -0.95 -8.77 -17.97
CA SER A 377 -1.21 -10.20 -17.79
C SER A 377 -1.05 -10.67 -16.35
N VAL A 378 -0.32 -9.93 -15.52
CA VAL A 378 -0.08 -10.23 -14.11
C VAL A 378 -0.72 -9.17 -13.24
N VAL A 379 -1.28 -9.57 -12.10
CA VAL A 379 -1.73 -8.68 -11.02
C VAL A 379 -1.02 -9.02 -9.72
N TRP A 380 -0.71 -8.00 -8.95
CA TRP A 380 -0.09 -8.13 -7.64
C TRP A 380 -0.87 -7.29 -6.62
N PRO A 381 -1.78 -7.88 -5.83
CA PRO A 381 -2.48 -7.17 -4.76
C PRO A 381 -1.55 -6.83 -3.59
N PRO A 382 -1.92 -5.92 -2.70
CA PRO A 382 -1.24 -5.74 -1.41
C PRO A 382 -1.16 -7.06 -0.64
N ALA A 383 -0.08 -7.23 0.15
CA ALA A 383 0.14 -8.44 0.94
C ALA A 383 -1.06 -8.75 1.87
N GLY A 384 -1.25 -10.03 2.15
CA GLY A 384 -2.32 -10.55 3.01
C GLY A 384 -3.20 -11.58 2.31
N ARG A 385 -4.19 -12.08 3.05
CA ARG A 385 -5.18 -13.04 2.56
C ARG A 385 -6.11 -12.41 1.54
N LEU A 386 -6.59 -13.21 0.60
CA LEU A 386 -7.44 -12.76 -0.49
C LEU A 386 -8.79 -13.47 -0.45
N THR A 387 -9.82 -12.81 -0.99
CA THR A 387 -11.09 -13.45 -1.27
C THR A 387 -11.20 -13.82 -2.74
N ARG A 388 -11.99 -14.83 -3.09
CA ARG A 388 -12.31 -15.18 -4.48
C ARG A 388 -12.85 -13.96 -5.25
N ARG A 389 -13.70 -13.17 -4.62
CA ARG A 389 -14.27 -11.94 -5.20
C ARG A 389 -13.18 -10.90 -5.51
N THR A 390 -12.18 -10.76 -4.65
CA THR A 390 -11.03 -9.88 -4.89
C THR A 390 -10.26 -10.34 -6.13
N VAL A 391 -9.98 -11.64 -6.23
CA VAL A 391 -9.28 -12.21 -7.39
C VAL A 391 -10.08 -11.99 -8.68
N GLU A 392 -11.38 -12.29 -8.68
CA GLU A 392 -12.26 -12.07 -9.84
C GLU A 392 -12.26 -10.59 -10.28
N SER A 393 -12.31 -9.66 -9.33
CA SER A 393 -12.23 -8.21 -9.60
C SER A 393 -10.88 -7.81 -10.19
N LEU A 394 -9.77 -8.31 -9.63
CA LEU A 394 -8.42 -8.03 -10.11
C LEU A 394 -8.15 -8.62 -11.51
N THR A 395 -8.69 -9.80 -11.80
CA THR A 395 -8.46 -10.49 -13.07
C THR A 395 -9.47 -10.13 -14.17
N SER A 396 -10.55 -9.40 -13.84
CA SER A 396 -11.60 -8.99 -14.77
C SER A 396 -11.11 -8.23 -16.03
N GLY A 397 -9.92 -7.62 -15.96
CA GLY A 397 -9.29 -6.93 -17.08
C GLY A 397 -8.40 -7.81 -17.97
N GLY A 398 -8.53 -9.16 -17.91
CA GLY A 398 -7.77 -10.09 -18.74
C GLY A 398 -6.40 -10.48 -18.17
N ALA A 399 -6.15 -10.26 -16.88
CA ALA A 399 -4.96 -10.82 -16.22
C ALA A 399 -5.08 -12.35 -16.13
N THR A 400 -3.97 -13.03 -16.43
CA THR A 400 -3.86 -14.50 -16.47
C THR A 400 -3.02 -15.06 -15.33
N ALA A 401 -2.36 -14.19 -14.56
CA ALA A 401 -1.57 -14.58 -13.41
C ALA A 401 -1.75 -13.62 -12.23
N LEU A 402 -1.63 -14.16 -11.04
CA LEU A 402 -1.81 -13.48 -9.75
C LEU A 402 -0.59 -13.75 -8.87
N VAL A 403 0.07 -12.69 -8.42
CA VAL A 403 1.12 -12.79 -7.40
C VAL A 403 0.47 -12.70 -6.02
N VAL A 404 0.76 -13.68 -5.16
CA VAL A 404 0.19 -13.77 -3.82
C VAL A 404 1.26 -13.87 -2.74
N ASP A 405 0.89 -13.41 -1.56
CA ASP A 405 1.62 -13.70 -0.33
C ASP A 405 1.37 -15.16 0.08
N PRO A 406 2.35 -15.91 0.60
CA PRO A 406 2.12 -17.27 1.09
C PRO A 406 0.97 -17.39 2.09
N ILE A 407 0.74 -16.37 2.92
CA ILE A 407 -0.36 -16.33 3.89
C ILE A 407 -1.76 -16.39 3.24
N ALA A 408 -1.86 -16.09 1.94
CA ALA A 408 -3.11 -16.18 1.18
C ALA A 408 -3.47 -17.61 0.76
N LEU A 409 -2.58 -18.57 0.99
CA LEU A 409 -2.76 -19.98 0.67
C LEU A 409 -2.81 -20.80 1.96
N PRO A 410 -3.54 -21.93 1.99
CA PRO A 410 -3.51 -22.85 3.11
C PRO A 410 -2.07 -23.33 3.35
N GLU A 411 -1.72 -23.52 4.62
CA GLU A 411 -0.46 -24.18 4.94
C GLU A 411 -0.46 -25.56 4.28
N PRO A 412 0.55 -25.88 3.48
CA PRO A 412 0.60 -27.19 2.86
C PRO A 412 0.73 -28.28 3.96
N ASP A 413 -0.03 -29.36 3.83
CA ASP A 413 0.10 -30.58 4.64
C ASP A 413 1.45 -31.29 4.39
N LEU A 414 2.53 -30.53 4.35
CA LEU A 414 3.88 -31.04 4.15
C LEU A 414 4.56 -31.28 5.49
N GLU A 415 5.42 -32.30 5.54
CA GLU A 415 6.39 -32.40 6.61
C GLU A 415 7.03 -31.00 6.83
N PRO A 416 7.18 -30.50 8.08
CA PRO A 416 7.65 -29.14 8.37
C PRO A 416 9.00 -28.77 7.76
N SER A 417 9.66 -29.73 7.12
CA SER A 417 11.01 -29.65 6.58
C SER A 417 11.07 -29.39 5.08
N ARG A 418 9.95 -29.34 4.35
CA ARG A 418 10.00 -29.33 2.88
C ARG A 418 9.47 -28.01 2.31
N THR A 419 10.26 -27.37 1.46
CA THR A 419 9.80 -26.26 0.63
C THR A 419 8.72 -26.74 -0.35
N PRO A 420 7.63 -26.02 -0.58
CA PRO A 420 6.65 -26.35 -1.61
C PRO A 420 7.32 -26.62 -2.96
N ASP A 421 6.84 -27.62 -3.68
CA ASP A 421 7.50 -28.10 -4.90
C ASP A 421 7.45 -27.07 -6.04
N THR A 422 6.45 -26.20 -6.08
CA THR A 422 6.38 -25.09 -7.03
C THR A 422 5.71 -23.87 -6.38
N ASP A 423 6.21 -22.68 -6.68
CA ASP A 423 5.55 -21.43 -6.32
C ASP A 423 4.47 -21.05 -7.36
N VAL A 424 4.08 -21.98 -8.21
CA VAL A 424 3.08 -21.78 -9.28
C VAL A 424 1.93 -22.76 -9.10
N GLY A 425 0.73 -22.24 -8.92
CA GLY A 425 -0.52 -23.00 -8.85
C GLY A 425 -1.56 -22.47 -9.83
N GLN A 426 -2.72 -23.11 -9.92
CA GLN A 426 -3.88 -22.59 -10.66
C GLN A 426 -5.05 -22.38 -9.72
N LEU A 427 -5.67 -21.20 -9.76
CA LEU A 427 -6.84 -20.88 -8.94
C LEU A 427 -8.11 -20.93 -9.78
N PRO A 428 -8.98 -21.93 -9.62
CA PRO A 428 -10.26 -21.96 -10.29
C PRO A 428 -11.16 -20.81 -9.83
N THR A 429 -11.60 -19.95 -10.75
CA THR A 429 -12.55 -18.85 -10.49
C THR A 429 -13.72 -18.92 -11.47
N ASN A 430 -14.77 -18.12 -11.23
CA ASN A 430 -15.91 -18.03 -12.15
C ASN A 430 -15.54 -17.36 -13.50
N THR A 431 -14.44 -16.62 -13.55
CA THR A 431 -13.99 -15.84 -14.70
C THR A 431 -12.80 -16.46 -15.45
N GLY A 432 -12.25 -17.56 -14.95
CA GLY A 432 -11.10 -18.25 -15.53
C GLY A 432 -10.25 -18.96 -14.49
N GLN A 433 -9.07 -19.40 -14.91
CA GLN A 433 -8.10 -20.10 -14.06
C GLN A 433 -6.76 -19.37 -14.11
N PRO A 434 -6.61 -18.21 -13.39
CA PRO A 434 -5.34 -17.53 -13.35
C PRO A 434 -4.27 -18.40 -12.67
N SER A 435 -3.04 -18.34 -13.18
CA SER A 435 -1.88 -18.91 -12.49
C SER A 435 -1.61 -18.13 -11.22
N VAL A 436 -1.32 -18.83 -10.14
CA VAL A 436 -0.93 -18.22 -8.85
C VAL A 436 0.57 -18.33 -8.71
N LEU A 437 1.23 -17.21 -8.49
CA LEU A 437 2.67 -17.09 -8.26
C LEU A 437 2.88 -16.70 -6.80
N THR A 438 3.46 -17.59 -6.01
CA THR A 438 3.69 -17.35 -4.58
C THR A 438 5.03 -16.67 -4.35
N VAL A 439 5.03 -15.62 -3.51
CA VAL A 439 6.25 -14.92 -3.12
C VAL A 439 7.06 -15.76 -2.13
N ASP A 440 8.35 -15.97 -2.39
CA ASP A 440 9.26 -16.52 -1.39
C ASP A 440 9.58 -15.46 -0.32
N ARG A 441 8.90 -15.57 0.82
CA ARG A 441 9.06 -14.62 1.92
C ARG A 441 10.44 -14.65 2.54
N ALA A 442 11.02 -15.84 2.76
CA ALA A 442 12.32 -15.95 3.41
C ALA A 442 13.40 -15.22 2.60
N LEU A 443 13.41 -15.39 1.28
CA LEU A 443 14.35 -14.68 0.41
C LEU A 443 14.05 -13.19 0.29
N SER A 444 12.76 -12.81 0.28
CA SER A 444 12.34 -11.40 0.16
C SER A 444 12.65 -10.61 1.42
N ASP A 445 12.44 -11.21 2.59
CA ASP A 445 12.64 -10.55 3.89
C ASP A 445 14.12 -10.39 4.23
N LEU A 446 15.01 -11.28 3.75
CA LEU A 446 16.46 -11.11 3.86
C LEU A 446 17.00 -9.82 3.25
N LEU A 447 16.22 -9.19 2.34
CA LEU A 447 16.59 -7.92 1.73
C LEU A 447 16.20 -6.70 2.57
N THR A 448 15.53 -6.88 3.72
CA THR A 448 15.03 -5.80 4.56
C THR A 448 15.92 -5.57 5.79
N PRO A 449 15.97 -4.35 6.37
CA PRO A 449 16.77 -4.03 7.54
C PRO A 449 16.42 -4.78 8.82
N ALA A 450 15.28 -5.48 8.90
CA ALA A 450 14.95 -6.30 10.06
C ALA A 450 16.04 -7.38 10.32
N TYR A 451 16.87 -7.67 9.33
CA TYR A 451 18.05 -8.51 9.45
C TYR A 451 19.34 -7.73 9.77
N ASP A 452 19.25 -6.44 10.16
CA ASP A 452 20.39 -5.65 10.69
C ASP A 452 21.01 -6.25 11.97
N GLU A 453 20.35 -7.25 12.57
CA GLU A 453 20.89 -8.04 13.67
C GLU A 453 22.16 -8.84 13.24
N TYR A 454 22.35 -9.02 11.94
CA TYR A 454 23.59 -9.63 11.42
C TYR A 454 24.66 -8.55 11.22
N PRO A 455 25.80 -8.65 11.90
CA PRO A 455 26.87 -7.68 11.73
C PRO A 455 27.52 -7.80 10.35
N GLY A 456 26.96 -7.09 9.39
CA GLY A 456 27.49 -6.82 8.08
C GLY A 456 26.78 -7.51 6.91
N ASP A 457 26.67 -6.79 5.81
CA ASP A 457 26.05 -7.20 4.53
C ASP A 457 26.50 -8.57 4.04
N ARG A 458 27.79 -8.93 4.27
CA ARG A 458 28.37 -10.20 3.80
C ARG A 458 27.74 -11.44 4.43
N ILE A 459 27.22 -11.33 5.63
CA ILE A 459 26.52 -12.44 6.30
C ILE A 459 25.12 -12.60 5.71
N VAL A 460 24.42 -11.49 5.49
CA VAL A 460 23.09 -11.51 4.84
C VAL A 460 23.20 -12.06 3.41
N GLU A 461 24.18 -11.60 2.63
CA GLU A 461 24.45 -12.14 1.29
C GLU A 461 24.71 -13.64 1.33
N GLN A 462 25.54 -14.11 2.28
CA GLN A 462 25.86 -15.53 2.40
C GLN A 462 24.64 -16.35 2.84
N ARG A 463 23.77 -15.76 3.68
CA ARG A 463 22.50 -16.36 4.06
C ARG A 463 21.56 -16.51 2.85
N TRP A 464 21.48 -15.47 2.02
CA TRP A 464 20.69 -15.49 0.78
C TRP A 464 21.20 -16.55 -0.20
N LEU A 465 22.53 -16.68 -0.36
CA LEU A 465 23.15 -17.74 -1.16
C LEU A 465 22.79 -19.14 -0.62
N ALA A 466 22.86 -19.30 0.70
CA ALA A 466 22.54 -20.56 1.36
C ALA A 466 21.07 -20.97 1.16
N GLU A 467 20.13 -20.01 1.23
CA GLU A 467 18.72 -20.27 0.97
C GLU A 467 18.49 -20.78 -0.45
N THR A 468 19.02 -20.08 -1.44
CA THR A 468 18.85 -20.48 -2.86
C THR A 468 19.53 -21.81 -3.15
N ALA A 469 20.69 -22.07 -2.56
CA ALA A 469 21.40 -23.33 -2.67
C ALA A 469 20.64 -24.50 -1.99
N MET A 470 20.00 -24.23 -0.84
CA MET A 470 19.18 -25.21 -0.14
C MET A 470 17.94 -25.59 -0.97
N ILE A 471 17.25 -24.61 -1.58
CA ILE A 471 16.13 -24.90 -2.49
C ILE A 471 16.55 -25.86 -3.61
N SER A 472 17.75 -25.65 -4.18
CA SER A 472 18.29 -26.55 -5.21
C SER A 472 18.66 -27.94 -4.66
N ALA A 473 19.17 -28.01 -3.43
CA ALA A 473 19.69 -29.25 -2.83
C ALA A 473 18.63 -30.13 -2.17
N GLU A 474 17.53 -29.54 -1.69
CA GLU A 474 16.48 -30.20 -0.92
C GLU A 474 15.63 -31.16 -1.77
N ALA A 475 15.27 -30.76 -3.00
CA ALA A 475 14.55 -31.61 -3.94
C ALA A 475 15.13 -31.46 -5.36
N PRO A 476 16.28 -32.08 -5.61
CA PRO A 476 17.05 -31.82 -6.83
C PRO A 476 16.41 -32.34 -8.12
N SER A 477 15.41 -33.22 -8.03
CA SER A 477 14.66 -33.74 -9.19
C SER A 477 13.41 -32.93 -9.53
N VAL A 478 13.07 -31.91 -8.75
CA VAL A 478 11.86 -31.10 -8.94
C VAL A 478 12.22 -29.76 -9.58
N ALA A 479 11.56 -29.43 -10.69
CA ALA A 479 11.68 -28.11 -11.29
C ALA A 479 10.98 -27.07 -10.38
N ARG A 480 11.73 -26.08 -9.92
CA ARG A 480 11.23 -25.05 -8.99
C ARG A 480 11.35 -23.66 -9.58
N THR A 481 10.41 -22.82 -9.21
CA THR A 481 10.43 -21.40 -9.53
C THR A 481 10.36 -20.61 -8.22
N ILE A 482 11.24 -19.67 -8.03
CA ILE A 482 11.29 -18.73 -6.91
C ILE A 482 10.81 -17.38 -7.42
N LEU A 483 9.90 -16.75 -6.70
CA LEU A 483 9.53 -15.35 -6.92
C LEU A 483 9.99 -14.51 -5.73
N VAL A 484 10.96 -13.63 -5.95
CA VAL A 484 11.42 -12.66 -4.94
C VAL A 484 10.70 -11.35 -5.15
N ALA A 485 9.92 -10.93 -4.16
CA ALA A 485 9.17 -9.68 -4.15
C ALA A 485 9.24 -9.04 -2.76
N PRO A 486 10.16 -8.09 -2.54
CA PRO A 486 10.23 -7.36 -1.27
C PRO A 486 8.94 -6.62 -0.95
N ALA A 487 8.71 -6.33 0.34
CA ALA A 487 7.53 -5.57 0.77
C ALA A 487 7.48 -4.20 0.09
N ARG A 488 6.28 -3.75 -0.31
CA ARG A 488 6.08 -2.61 -1.21
C ARG A 488 6.72 -1.30 -0.76
N ARG A 489 6.66 -1.00 0.51
CA ARG A 489 7.16 0.25 1.09
C ARG A 489 8.38 0.06 1.98
N ALA A 490 8.99 -1.13 1.95
CA ALA A 490 10.20 -1.39 2.73
C ALA A 490 11.37 -0.51 2.28
N ASP A 491 12.22 -0.17 3.21
CA ASP A 491 13.59 0.21 2.93
C ASP A 491 14.43 -1.06 2.82
N LEU A 492 15.40 -1.13 1.93
CA LEU A 492 16.15 -2.36 1.67
C LEU A 492 17.64 -2.16 1.92
N HIS A 493 18.32 -3.25 2.27
CA HIS A 493 19.77 -3.38 2.15
C HIS A 493 20.19 -3.35 0.67
N THR A 494 20.40 -2.17 0.15
CA THR A 494 20.56 -1.96 -1.29
C THR A 494 21.78 -2.65 -1.89
N ALA A 495 22.88 -2.79 -1.13
CA ALA A 495 24.07 -3.51 -1.55
C ALA A 495 23.78 -5.02 -1.65
N VAL A 496 23.16 -5.59 -0.61
CA VAL A 496 22.76 -7.01 -0.58
C VAL A 496 21.78 -7.30 -1.71
N ALA A 497 20.79 -6.44 -1.91
CA ALA A 497 19.79 -6.59 -2.96
C ALA A 497 20.41 -6.56 -4.36
N ALA A 498 21.33 -5.64 -4.63
CA ALA A 498 22.03 -5.56 -5.91
C ALA A 498 22.89 -6.80 -6.16
N ASP A 499 23.58 -7.30 -5.12
CA ASP A 499 24.39 -8.51 -5.21
C ASP A 499 23.52 -9.76 -5.38
N ALA A 500 22.37 -9.87 -4.69
CA ALA A 500 21.43 -10.98 -4.84
C ALA A 500 20.85 -11.05 -6.26
N ILE A 501 20.43 -9.90 -6.84
CA ILE A 501 19.98 -9.84 -8.23
C ILE A 501 21.11 -10.29 -9.17
N ARG A 502 22.31 -9.76 -9.00
CA ARG A 502 23.47 -10.10 -9.82
C ARG A 502 23.83 -11.58 -9.72
N ASP A 503 23.81 -12.14 -8.51
CA ASP A 503 24.11 -13.54 -8.25
C ASP A 503 23.09 -14.49 -8.88
N SER A 504 21.84 -14.12 -8.99
CA SER A 504 20.82 -14.94 -9.65
C SER A 504 21.13 -15.22 -11.13
N GLY A 505 21.93 -14.37 -11.79
CA GLY A 505 22.44 -14.62 -13.13
C GLY A 505 23.78 -15.36 -13.20
N ARG A 506 24.48 -15.54 -12.07
CA ARG A 506 25.85 -16.11 -12.01
C ARG A 506 25.95 -17.45 -11.30
N LEU A 507 25.08 -17.71 -10.33
CA LEU A 507 25.14 -18.92 -9.54
C LEU A 507 24.77 -20.15 -10.38
N PRO A 508 25.52 -21.26 -10.28
CA PRO A 508 25.34 -22.42 -11.16
C PRO A 508 24.01 -23.14 -10.91
N TRP A 509 23.38 -22.96 -9.75
CA TRP A 509 22.10 -23.56 -9.39
C TRP A 509 20.89 -22.66 -9.66
N LEU A 510 21.10 -21.42 -10.13
CA LEU A 510 20.02 -20.47 -10.47
C LEU A 510 19.94 -20.21 -11.97
N CYS A 511 18.72 -19.90 -12.42
CA CYS A 511 18.43 -19.37 -13.74
C CYS A 511 17.48 -18.19 -13.61
N ALA A 512 17.97 -16.98 -13.83
CA ALA A 512 17.16 -15.79 -13.78
C ALA A 512 16.20 -15.72 -14.98
N VAL A 513 14.91 -15.55 -14.71
CA VAL A 513 13.83 -15.51 -15.71
C VAL A 513 12.97 -14.27 -15.54
N SER A 514 12.26 -13.84 -16.59
CA SER A 514 11.30 -12.76 -16.46
C SER A 514 10.00 -13.24 -15.80
N LEU A 515 9.31 -12.35 -15.10
CA LEU A 515 8.00 -12.64 -14.53
C LEU A 515 6.99 -13.03 -15.63
N ALA A 516 7.09 -12.42 -16.81
CA ALA A 516 6.24 -12.73 -17.95
C ALA A 516 6.44 -14.18 -18.41
N SER A 517 7.68 -14.71 -18.42
CA SER A 517 7.95 -16.10 -18.82
C SER A 517 7.41 -17.09 -17.79
N VAL A 518 7.49 -16.78 -16.49
CA VAL A 518 6.89 -17.62 -15.44
C VAL A 518 5.37 -17.64 -15.56
N ALA A 519 4.75 -16.49 -15.74
CA ALA A 519 3.30 -16.38 -15.89
C ALA A 519 2.77 -17.02 -17.19
N GLY A 520 3.58 -17.06 -18.26
CA GLY A 520 3.23 -17.57 -19.58
C GLY A 520 3.66 -19.01 -19.85
N SER A 521 4.29 -19.69 -18.89
CA SER A 521 4.86 -21.04 -19.03
C SER A 521 5.86 -21.18 -20.21
N THR A 522 6.55 -20.09 -20.56
CA THR A 522 7.57 -20.09 -21.61
C THR A 522 8.94 -20.30 -21.01
N ASP A 523 9.59 -21.43 -21.30
CA ASP A 523 10.92 -21.77 -20.78
C ASP A 523 12.02 -20.94 -21.45
N SER A 524 12.79 -20.24 -20.62
CA SER A 524 14.02 -19.56 -21.03
C SER A 524 15.31 -20.24 -20.52
N CYS A 525 15.21 -21.28 -19.70
CA CYS A 525 16.33 -22.05 -19.18
C CYS A 525 16.49 -23.36 -19.97
N ALA A 526 17.36 -23.36 -20.96
CA ALA A 526 17.42 -24.38 -22.03
C ALA A 526 17.78 -25.83 -21.61
N ASP A 527 18.16 -26.09 -20.35
CA ASP A 527 18.67 -27.38 -19.89
C ASP A 527 17.75 -28.08 -18.87
N GLU A 528 16.45 -27.75 -18.82
CA GLU A 528 15.58 -28.14 -17.69
C GLU A 528 14.57 -29.23 -18.03
N VAL A 529 14.27 -30.02 -17.01
CA VAL A 529 13.11 -30.92 -16.96
C VAL A 529 11.86 -30.11 -17.17
N ARG A 530 11.17 -30.32 -18.30
CA ARG A 530 9.86 -29.67 -18.57
C ARG A 530 8.87 -30.11 -17.53
N VAL A 531 8.34 -29.13 -16.79
CA VAL A 531 7.05 -29.32 -16.12
C VAL A 531 6.01 -29.31 -17.24
N GLU A 532 5.41 -30.45 -17.54
CA GLU A 532 4.31 -30.49 -18.49
C GLU A 532 3.14 -29.65 -17.95
N ALA A 533 2.55 -28.82 -18.79
CA ALA A 533 1.48 -27.89 -18.40
C ALA A 533 0.21 -28.56 -17.81
N GLY A 534 0.19 -29.88 -17.70
CA GLY A 534 -0.90 -30.68 -17.12
C GLY A 534 -0.79 -30.94 -15.61
N ASP A 535 0.36 -30.64 -14.98
CA ASP A 535 0.64 -31.04 -13.60
C ASP A 535 0.61 -29.89 -12.59
N VAL A 536 0.11 -28.70 -12.99
CA VAL A 536 -0.02 -27.57 -12.07
C VAL A 536 -1.23 -27.82 -11.15
N ALA A 537 -0.96 -28.04 -9.87
CA ALA A 537 -1.99 -28.33 -8.89
C ALA A 537 -2.99 -27.17 -8.71
N PRO A 538 -4.29 -27.46 -8.56
CA PRO A 538 -5.24 -26.44 -8.16
C PRO A 538 -4.90 -25.95 -6.74
N VAL A 539 -4.92 -24.63 -6.54
CA VAL A 539 -4.75 -24.00 -5.24
C VAL A 539 -6.07 -23.45 -4.73
N GLU A 540 -6.23 -23.45 -3.41
CA GLU A 540 -7.33 -22.79 -2.73
C GLU A 540 -6.82 -21.54 -2.03
N LEU A 541 -7.71 -20.59 -1.74
CA LEU A 541 -7.38 -19.40 -0.97
C LEU A 541 -7.70 -19.62 0.49
N GLU A 542 -6.77 -19.22 1.34
CA GLU A 542 -7.05 -19.07 2.78
C GLU A 542 -7.89 -17.81 2.99
N PRO A 543 -9.12 -17.91 3.54
CA PRO A 543 -9.97 -16.74 3.71
C PRO A 543 -9.41 -15.76 4.74
N PRO A 544 -9.72 -14.46 4.63
CA PRO A 544 -9.32 -13.47 5.61
C PRO A 544 -9.79 -13.81 7.02
N HIS A 545 -8.91 -13.64 8.01
CA HIS A 545 -9.15 -13.87 9.42
C HIS A 545 -9.41 -12.55 10.17
N ALA A 546 -9.96 -12.65 11.39
CA ALA A 546 -10.25 -11.46 12.22
C ALA A 546 -9.00 -10.65 12.63
N GLY A 547 -7.81 -11.25 12.56
CA GLY A 547 -6.53 -10.57 12.85
C GLY A 547 -5.88 -9.88 11.65
N ASP A 548 -6.43 -10.07 10.45
CA ASP A 548 -5.85 -9.44 9.26
C ASP A 548 -6.14 -7.93 9.24
N VAL A 549 -5.14 -7.15 8.86
CA VAL A 549 -5.25 -5.68 8.83
C VAL A 549 -5.71 -5.24 7.44
N PHE A 550 -6.91 -4.66 7.39
CA PHE A 550 -7.50 -4.03 6.20
C PHE A 550 -8.06 -2.66 6.55
N LEU A 551 -8.39 -1.86 5.54
CA LEU A 551 -9.13 -0.62 5.75
C LEU A 551 -10.48 -0.92 6.41
N SER A 552 -10.81 -0.20 7.49
CA SER A 552 -12.02 -0.46 8.25
C SER A 552 -13.29 -0.14 7.45
N THR A 553 -14.38 -0.85 7.77
CA THR A 553 -15.69 -0.64 7.13
C THR A 553 -16.19 0.79 7.33
N ASP A 554 -15.94 1.40 8.49
CA ASP A 554 -16.33 2.80 8.76
C ASP A 554 -15.54 3.78 7.91
N PHE A 555 -14.24 3.56 7.75
CA PHE A 555 -13.40 4.35 6.85
C PHE A 555 -13.90 4.26 5.41
N LEU A 556 -14.17 3.05 4.91
CA LEU A 556 -14.68 2.82 3.56
C LEU A 556 -16.12 3.34 3.36
N GLY A 557 -16.93 3.38 4.41
CA GLY A 557 -18.24 4.04 4.39
C GLY A 557 -18.10 5.53 4.05
N ARG A 558 -17.16 6.22 4.68
CA ARG A 558 -16.84 7.63 4.39
C ARG A 558 -16.27 7.82 2.98
N VAL A 559 -15.40 6.90 2.52
CA VAL A 559 -14.89 6.91 1.14
C VAL A 559 -16.05 6.81 0.14
N ARG A 560 -16.98 5.87 0.35
CA ARG A 560 -18.16 5.67 -0.50
C ARG A 560 -19.04 6.93 -0.54
N ASP A 561 -19.28 7.57 0.59
CA ASP A 561 -20.09 8.78 0.66
C ASP A 561 -19.44 9.92 -0.14
N LEU A 562 -18.12 10.12 0.00
CA LEU A 562 -17.37 11.11 -0.79
C LEU A 562 -17.32 10.76 -2.28
N ARG A 563 -17.29 9.46 -2.62
CA ARG A 563 -17.44 8.99 -4.00
C ARG A 563 -18.79 9.44 -4.57
N GLY A 564 -19.87 9.21 -3.84
CA GLY A 564 -21.21 9.61 -4.27
C GLY A 564 -21.31 11.12 -4.54
N ILE A 565 -20.75 11.95 -3.65
CA ILE A 565 -20.68 13.40 -3.81
C ILE A 565 -19.84 13.79 -5.04
N SER A 566 -18.67 13.17 -5.20
CA SER A 566 -17.77 13.44 -6.32
C SER A 566 -18.43 13.09 -7.66
N THR A 567 -19.03 11.91 -7.77
CA THR A 567 -19.72 11.43 -8.99
C THR A 567 -20.91 12.31 -9.33
N GLN A 568 -21.74 12.67 -8.33
CA GLN A 568 -22.83 13.62 -8.53
C GLN A 568 -22.32 14.95 -9.15
N PHE A 569 -21.23 15.47 -8.60
CA PHE A 569 -20.65 16.73 -9.09
C PHE A 569 -20.12 16.61 -10.52
N THR A 570 -19.32 15.57 -10.82
CA THR A 570 -18.67 15.41 -12.12
C THR A 570 -19.64 15.01 -13.23
N ASP A 571 -20.60 14.14 -12.96
CA ASP A 571 -21.40 13.51 -13.98
C ASP A 571 -22.76 14.22 -14.17
N GLU A 572 -23.31 14.80 -13.07
CA GLU A 572 -24.66 15.34 -13.10
C GLU A 572 -24.71 16.86 -13.00
N VAL A 573 -23.69 17.51 -12.42
CA VAL A 573 -23.68 18.97 -12.25
C VAL A 573 -22.86 19.66 -13.33
N LEU A 574 -21.67 19.16 -13.70
CA LEU A 574 -20.88 19.74 -14.79
C LEU A 574 -21.63 19.64 -16.12
N ALA A 575 -21.79 20.76 -16.84
CA ALA A 575 -22.59 20.82 -18.04
C ALA A 575 -21.94 20.25 -19.29
N GLU A 576 -20.62 20.41 -19.39
CA GLU A 576 -19.80 20.01 -20.53
C GLU A 576 -18.67 19.09 -20.06
N PRO A 577 -18.96 17.81 -19.75
CA PRO A 577 -17.99 16.89 -19.17
C PRO A 577 -16.79 16.59 -20.08
N THR A 578 -16.87 16.93 -21.36
CA THR A 578 -15.79 16.76 -22.36
C THR A 578 -14.95 18.01 -22.56
N SER A 579 -15.28 19.14 -21.93
CA SER A 579 -14.43 20.33 -21.99
C SER A 579 -13.11 20.08 -21.27
N THR A 580 -12.03 20.73 -21.71
CA THR A 580 -10.68 20.56 -21.14
C THR A 580 -10.67 20.76 -19.63
N ASP A 581 -11.35 21.79 -19.12
CA ASP A 581 -11.39 22.12 -17.70
C ASP A 581 -12.23 21.15 -16.89
N ALA A 582 -13.34 20.64 -17.45
CA ALA A 582 -14.15 19.61 -16.82
C ALA A 582 -13.39 18.27 -16.75
N VAL A 583 -12.71 17.89 -17.83
CA VAL A 583 -11.86 16.70 -17.86
C VAL A 583 -10.72 16.81 -16.83
N ALA A 584 -10.08 17.98 -16.71
CA ALA A 584 -9.04 18.22 -15.72
C ALA A 584 -9.60 18.11 -14.28
N THR A 585 -10.77 18.70 -14.02
CA THR A 585 -11.43 18.64 -12.70
C THR A 585 -11.85 17.23 -12.35
N THR A 586 -12.48 16.50 -13.27
CA THR A 586 -12.88 15.09 -13.10
C THR A 586 -11.68 14.21 -12.84
N GLY A 587 -10.61 14.34 -13.65
CA GLY A 587 -9.36 13.58 -13.47
C GLY A 587 -8.70 13.87 -12.13
N ARG A 588 -8.68 15.12 -11.67
CA ARG A 588 -8.16 15.53 -10.36
C ARG A 588 -8.95 14.88 -9.21
N LEU A 589 -10.27 14.93 -9.25
CA LEU A 589 -11.13 14.34 -8.23
C LEU A 589 -11.03 12.82 -8.21
N LEU A 590 -10.93 12.17 -9.37
CA LEU A 590 -10.71 10.73 -9.47
C LEU A 590 -9.40 10.30 -8.80
N ARG A 591 -8.29 11.01 -9.06
CA ARG A 591 -7.00 10.74 -8.41
C ARG A 591 -7.05 11.00 -6.91
N ALA A 592 -7.67 12.11 -6.48
CA ALA A 592 -7.81 12.43 -5.07
C ALA A 592 -8.61 11.37 -4.31
N ARG A 593 -9.67 10.84 -4.92
CA ARG A 593 -10.47 9.74 -4.37
C ARG A 593 -9.65 8.45 -4.29
N ALA A 594 -8.96 8.07 -5.37
CA ALA A 594 -8.12 6.88 -5.41
C ALA A 594 -7.06 6.87 -4.30
N ARG A 595 -6.48 8.02 -3.96
CA ARG A 595 -5.53 8.17 -2.85
C ARG A 595 -6.14 7.86 -1.49
N THR A 596 -7.44 8.05 -1.30
CA THR A 596 -8.12 7.68 -0.05
C THR A 596 -8.31 6.16 0.08
N GLU A 597 -8.20 5.41 -1.01
CA GLU A 597 -8.41 3.97 -1.08
C GLU A 597 -7.10 3.17 -0.95
N SER A 598 -5.96 3.86 -0.77
CA SER A 598 -4.63 3.26 -0.73
C SER A 598 -4.46 2.27 0.43
N SER A 599 -3.79 1.16 0.16
CA SER A 599 -3.38 0.18 1.17
C SER A 599 -2.37 0.74 2.19
N ALA A 600 -1.76 1.89 1.91
CA ALA A 600 -0.86 2.57 2.84
C ALA A 600 -1.55 2.93 4.16
N TRP A 601 -2.84 3.20 4.11
CA TRP A 601 -3.63 3.61 5.29
C TRP A 601 -3.93 2.47 6.24
N ARG A 602 -3.57 1.22 5.92
CA ARG A 602 -3.59 0.09 6.86
C ARG A 602 -2.64 0.35 8.03
N ASP A 603 -1.44 0.86 7.72
CA ASP A 603 -0.37 1.11 8.68
C ASP A 603 -0.41 2.56 9.22
N GLU A 604 -0.97 3.50 8.42
CA GLU A 604 -1.02 4.94 8.71
C GLU A 604 -2.47 5.48 8.69
N PRO A 605 -3.36 4.99 9.59
CA PRO A 605 -4.79 5.36 9.56
C PRO A 605 -5.05 6.84 9.80
N ALA A 606 -4.19 7.53 10.57
CA ALA A 606 -4.31 8.96 10.83
C ALA A 606 -4.11 9.80 9.57
N ASP A 607 -3.20 9.41 8.70
CA ASP A 607 -2.95 10.08 7.41
C ASP A 607 -4.06 9.76 6.41
N GLY A 608 -4.60 8.54 6.42
CA GLY A 608 -5.81 8.19 5.69
C GLY A 608 -7.00 9.08 6.07
N ASP A 609 -7.24 9.27 7.35
CA ASP A 609 -8.28 10.19 7.85
C ASP A 609 -8.02 11.65 7.46
N ARG A 610 -6.77 12.08 7.48
CA ARG A 610 -6.37 13.41 6.99
C ARG A 610 -6.69 13.55 5.50
N MET A 611 -6.37 12.57 4.69
CA MET A 611 -6.65 12.58 3.24
C MET A 611 -8.16 12.66 2.97
N LEU A 612 -8.98 11.89 3.71
CA LEU A 612 -10.44 11.97 3.62
C LEU A 612 -10.98 13.36 3.98
N ARG A 613 -10.50 13.98 5.07
CA ARG A 613 -10.90 15.34 5.45
C ARG A 613 -10.58 16.33 4.34
N LEU A 614 -9.35 16.28 3.80
CA LEU A 614 -8.93 17.17 2.71
C LEU A 614 -9.80 17.01 1.45
N LEU A 615 -10.16 15.79 1.10
CA LEU A 615 -11.05 15.50 -0.03
C LEU A 615 -12.45 16.05 0.22
N LYS A 616 -12.99 15.85 1.42
CA LYS A 616 -14.28 16.40 1.82
C LYS A 616 -14.30 17.91 1.71
N ASP A 617 -13.29 18.59 2.27
CA ASP A 617 -13.19 20.05 2.25
C ASP A 617 -13.05 20.58 0.83
N ASP A 618 -12.35 19.89 -0.05
CA ASP A 618 -12.24 20.28 -1.46
C ASP A 618 -13.56 20.12 -2.22
N LEU A 619 -14.28 19.02 -1.99
CA LEU A 619 -15.60 18.79 -2.57
C LEU A 619 -16.64 19.81 -2.05
N ASP A 620 -16.64 20.09 -0.76
CA ASP A 620 -17.52 21.10 -0.17
C ASP A 620 -17.22 22.49 -0.74
N ASN A 621 -15.96 22.87 -0.90
CA ASN A 621 -15.55 24.13 -1.55
C ASN A 621 -16.02 24.21 -3.01
N LEU A 622 -15.92 23.12 -3.78
CA LEU A 622 -16.40 23.09 -5.16
C LEU A 622 -17.92 23.24 -5.23
N ARG A 623 -18.63 22.58 -4.33
CA ARG A 623 -20.10 22.64 -4.26
C ARG A 623 -20.59 24.02 -3.82
N ASP A 624 -19.92 24.66 -2.87
CA ASP A 624 -20.26 25.99 -2.36
C ASP A 624 -20.08 27.10 -3.42
N LYS A 625 -19.25 26.88 -4.43
CA LYS A 625 -19.11 27.77 -5.58
C LYS A 625 -20.34 27.80 -6.51
N VAL A 626 -21.22 26.83 -6.36
CA VAL A 626 -22.50 26.83 -7.09
C VAL A 626 -23.61 26.96 -6.05
N HIS A 627 -24.18 28.15 -5.94
CA HIS A 627 -25.12 28.46 -4.86
C HIS A 627 -26.30 29.32 -5.29
N LEU A 628 -27.32 29.32 -4.46
CA LEU A 628 -28.48 30.20 -4.64
C LEU A 628 -28.18 31.58 -4.04
N GLN A 629 -28.49 32.61 -4.79
CA GLN A 629 -28.58 33.98 -4.29
C GLN A 629 -30.03 34.38 -4.21
N VAL A 630 -30.57 34.31 -2.99
CA VAL A 630 -31.96 34.72 -2.70
C VAL A 630 -31.96 36.14 -2.12
N GLY A 631 -32.77 37.02 -2.63
CA GLY A 631 -32.95 38.37 -2.06
C GLY A 631 -33.50 38.28 -0.62
N SER A 632 -33.07 39.19 0.24
CA SER A 632 -33.47 39.26 1.66
C SER A 632 -34.93 39.69 1.88
N GLY A 633 -35.71 39.78 0.81
CA GLY A 633 -37.10 40.27 0.84
C GLY A 633 -38.15 39.16 0.89
N ILE A 634 -39.37 39.55 1.32
CA ILE A 634 -40.53 38.69 1.24
C ILE A 634 -40.98 38.61 -0.23
N VAL A 635 -41.00 37.42 -0.80
CA VAL A 635 -41.54 37.19 -2.15
C VAL A 635 -43.08 37.25 -2.09
N THR A 636 -43.67 38.26 -2.70
CA THR A 636 -45.14 38.47 -2.66
C THR A 636 -45.78 37.93 -3.93
N LEU A 637 -46.68 36.97 -3.78
CA LEU A 637 -47.54 36.44 -4.84
C LEU A 637 -48.88 37.17 -4.77
N THR A 638 -49.19 37.93 -5.82
CA THR A 638 -50.43 38.72 -5.90
C THR A 638 -51.65 37.88 -6.30
N SER A 639 -51.46 36.64 -6.72
CA SER A 639 -52.52 35.68 -7.03
C SER A 639 -52.16 34.27 -6.54
N SER A 640 -53.08 33.30 -6.73
CA SER A 640 -52.82 31.88 -6.41
C SER A 640 -51.72 31.28 -7.25
N THR A 641 -51.38 31.85 -8.40
CA THR A 641 -50.29 31.47 -9.26
C THR A 641 -49.32 32.63 -9.43
N GLY A 642 -48.05 32.37 -9.44
CA GLY A 642 -47.03 33.40 -9.62
C GLY A 642 -45.71 32.82 -10.09
N VAL A 643 -44.72 33.68 -10.25
CA VAL A 643 -43.35 33.31 -10.61
C VAL A 643 -42.44 33.77 -9.48
N ILE A 644 -41.63 32.83 -8.98
CA ILE A 644 -40.55 33.13 -8.07
C ILE A 644 -39.24 33.08 -8.86
N SER A 645 -38.53 34.20 -8.90
CA SER A 645 -37.25 34.32 -9.58
C SER A 645 -36.12 34.14 -8.56
N ILE A 646 -35.24 33.20 -8.83
CA ILE A 646 -34.09 32.89 -7.98
C ILE A 646 -32.80 32.93 -8.84
N ASN A 647 -31.80 33.63 -8.36
CA ASN A 647 -30.51 33.65 -9.02
C ASN A 647 -29.68 32.45 -8.58
N VAL A 648 -29.14 31.71 -9.53
CA VAL A 648 -28.11 30.69 -9.33
C VAL A 648 -26.77 31.30 -9.72
N VAL A 649 -25.85 31.34 -8.81
CA VAL A 649 -24.47 31.83 -9.01
C VAL A 649 -23.54 30.64 -9.21
N ASN A 650 -22.78 30.68 -10.28
CA ASN A 650 -21.72 29.72 -10.56
C ASN A 650 -20.36 30.44 -10.55
N GLU A 651 -19.57 30.25 -9.51
CA GLU A 651 -18.21 30.79 -9.36
C GLU A 651 -17.12 29.87 -9.92
N LEU A 652 -17.53 28.73 -10.51
CA LEU A 652 -16.60 27.85 -11.22
C LEU A 652 -16.30 28.43 -12.60
N GLN A 653 -15.16 28.07 -13.16
CA GLN A 653 -14.83 28.40 -14.56
C GLN A 653 -15.69 27.59 -15.54
N GLN A 654 -16.08 26.37 -15.17
CA GLN A 654 -16.88 25.48 -16.00
C GLN A 654 -18.39 25.80 -15.89
N PRO A 655 -19.13 25.64 -16.98
CA PRO A 655 -20.58 25.72 -16.93
C PRO A 655 -21.19 24.54 -16.15
N VAL A 656 -22.28 24.79 -15.42
CA VAL A 656 -22.99 23.77 -14.67
C VAL A 656 -24.46 23.67 -15.13
N ARG A 657 -25.08 22.49 -14.94
CA ARG A 657 -26.51 22.24 -15.16
C ARG A 657 -27.16 21.91 -13.84
N VAL A 658 -28.02 22.81 -13.40
CA VAL A 658 -28.73 22.67 -12.13
C VAL A 658 -30.17 23.17 -12.28
N GLY A 659 -31.05 22.58 -11.49
CA GLY A 659 -32.43 23.08 -11.28
C GLY A 659 -32.59 23.65 -9.88
N VAL A 660 -33.74 24.25 -9.62
CA VAL A 660 -34.09 24.75 -8.29
C VAL A 660 -35.42 24.16 -7.85
N VAL A 661 -35.43 23.52 -6.69
CA VAL A 661 -36.66 23.02 -6.05
C VAL A 661 -37.05 23.91 -4.88
N LEU A 662 -38.36 24.17 -4.74
CA LEU A 662 -38.94 24.90 -3.62
C LEU A 662 -39.72 23.93 -2.74
N ASN A 663 -39.31 23.80 -1.49
CA ASN A 663 -40.00 22.98 -0.50
C ASN A 663 -40.64 23.87 0.56
N ALA A 664 -41.95 23.95 0.58
CA ALA A 664 -42.67 24.54 1.72
C ALA A 664 -42.70 23.54 2.87
N HIS A 665 -42.52 24.01 4.11
CA HIS A 665 -42.61 23.16 5.32
C HIS A 665 -43.93 22.38 5.41
N ASN A 666 -45.01 22.97 4.81
CA ASN A 666 -46.26 22.29 4.58
C ASN A 666 -46.50 22.22 3.06
N ARG A 667 -46.34 21.05 2.44
CA ARG A 667 -46.54 20.83 1.00
C ARG A 667 -47.93 21.22 0.47
N ALA A 668 -48.91 21.27 1.35
CA ALA A 668 -50.27 21.73 1.00
C ALA A 668 -50.35 23.25 0.76
N ARG A 669 -49.31 24.04 1.04
CA ARG A 669 -49.33 25.49 0.90
C ARG A 669 -48.74 26.00 -0.40
N LEU A 670 -47.75 25.30 -0.97
CA LEU A 670 -47.08 25.68 -2.22
C LEU A 670 -46.83 24.41 -3.05
N SER A 671 -47.23 24.45 -4.31
CA SER A 671 -46.86 23.47 -5.30
C SER A 671 -46.05 24.14 -6.41
N THR A 672 -44.95 23.48 -6.83
CA THR A 672 -44.18 23.88 -8.01
C THR A 672 -44.52 22.94 -9.15
N ARG A 673 -44.75 23.45 -10.33
CA ARG A 673 -44.73 22.66 -11.58
C ARG A 673 -43.28 22.59 -12.04
N GLU A 674 -42.81 21.41 -12.43
CA GLU A 674 -41.53 21.10 -13.00
C GLU A 674 -40.39 22.11 -12.78
N THR A 675 -39.29 21.65 -12.22
CA THR A 675 -38.04 22.43 -12.05
C THR A 675 -37.23 22.32 -13.34
N PRO A 676 -37.13 23.38 -14.15
CA PRO A 676 -36.32 23.35 -15.35
C PRO A 676 -34.83 23.25 -14.94
N VAL A 677 -34.14 22.21 -15.42
CA VAL A 677 -32.69 22.17 -15.33
C VAL A 677 -32.13 23.16 -16.35
N THR A 678 -31.35 24.11 -15.87
CA THR A 678 -30.80 25.21 -16.66
C THR A 678 -29.29 25.18 -16.66
N MET A 679 -28.68 25.51 -17.78
CA MET A 679 -27.23 25.71 -17.85
C MET A 679 -26.88 27.10 -17.30
N VAL A 680 -25.97 27.13 -16.32
CA VAL A 680 -25.40 28.33 -15.73
C VAL A 680 -23.93 28.41 -16.19
N PRO A 681 -23.59 29.41 -17.03
CA PRO A 681 -22.22 29.58 -17.49
C PRO A 681 -21.22 29.77 -16.35
N GLY A 682 -19.95 29.44 -16.58
CA GLY A 682 -18.88 29.65 -15.61
C GLY A 682 -18.73 31.14 -15.27
N GLU A 683 -18.44 31.44 -14.01
CA GLU A 683 -18.24 32.82 -13.47
C GLU A 683 -19.43 33.76 -13.70
N HIS A 684 -20.66 33.20 -13.83
CA HIS A 684 -21.90 33.96 -14.09
C HIS A 684 -23.02 33.61 -13.13
N ALA A 685 -23.98 34.50 -13.05
CA ALA A 685 -25.27 34.28 -12.40
C ALA A 685 -26.39 34.17 -13.44
N THR A 686 -27.26 33.18 -13.25
CA THR A 686 -28.44 32.97 -14.12
C THR A 686 -29.71 32.99 -13.30
N GLN A 687 -30.71 33.76 -13.74
CA GLN A 687 -32.00 33.82 -13.11
C GLN A 687 -32.88 32.67 -13.57
N ILE A 688 -33.33 31.85 -12.61
CA ILE A 688 -34.29 30.77 -12.85
C ILE A 688 -35.69 31.23 -12.38
N ASN A 689 -36.66 31.14 -13.28
CA ASN A 689 -38.03 31.55 -13.04
C ASN A 689 -38.92 30.33 -12.76
N LEU A 690 -39.37 30.19 -11.52
CA LEU A 690 -40.16 29.05 -11.05
C LEU A 690 -41.65 29.41 -11.00
N LYS A 691 -42.44 28.71 -11.77
CA LYS A 691 -43.91 28.83 -11.70
C LYS A 691 -44.43 28.10 -10.46
N VAL A 692 -45.08 28.84 -9.57
CA VAL A 692 -45.60 28.32 -8.31
C VAL A 692 -47.08 28.54 -8.18
N THR A 693 -47.74 27.64 -7.47
CA THR A 693 -49.17 27.78 -7.10
C THR A 693 -49.27 27.74 -5.57
N ALA A 694 -49.73 28.86 -4.99
CA ALA A 694 -50.04 28.95 -3.57
C ALA A 694 -51.44 28.44 -3.29
N GLN A 695 -51.60 27.47 -2.42
CA GLN A 695 -52.88 26.87 -2.05
C GLN A 695 -53.57 27.62 -0.91
N THR A 696 -52.85 28.44 -0.15
CA THR A 696 -53.34 29.18 1.00
C THR A 696 -52.81 30.60 1.00
N SER A 697 -53.60 31.55 1.52
CA SER A 697 -53.15 32.92 1.79
C SER A 697 -52.32 33.01 3.07
N GLY A 698 -51.45 34.03 3.17
CA GLY A 698 -50.61 34.29 4.33
C GLY A 698 -49.14 34.23 4.02
N GLN A 699 -48.32 34.41 5.06
CA GLN A 699 -46.85 34.25 5.01
C GLN A 699 -46.47 32.86 5.46
N PHE A 700 -45.53 32.25 4.77
CA PHE A 700 -44.96 30.94 5.15
C PHE A 700 -43.53 30.79 4.66
N PRO A 701 -42.69 30.08 5.42
CA PRO A 701 -41.33 29.79 5.02
C PRO A 701 -41.29 28.73 3.91
N VAL A 702 -40.36 28.92 2.99
CA VAL A 702 -40.08 28.02 1.86
C VAL A 702 -38.57 27.86 1.78
N THR A 703 -38.10 26.64 1.69
CA THR A 703 -36.70 26.35 1.47
C THR A 703 -36.43 26.12 -0.02
N ALA A 704 -35.56 26.91 -0.61
CA ALA A 704 -35.06 26.73 -1.96
C ALA A 704 -33.76 25.91 -1.91
N GLN A 705 -33.62 24.93 -2.79
CA GLN A 705 -32.43 24.13 -2.91
C GLN A 705 -32.12 23.81 -4.37
N LEU A 706 -30.83 23.72 -4.71
CA LEU A 706 -30.41 23.26 -6.02
C LEU A 706 -30.68 21.76 -6.17
N VAL A 707 -30.91 21.33 -7.39
CA VAL A 707 -30.97 19.93 -7.80
C VAL A 707 -30.12 19.72 -9.04
N ASP A 708 -29.57 18.51 -9.16
CA ASP A 708 -28.83 18.05 -10.33
C ASP A 708 -29.78 17.66 -11.49
N ARG A 709 -29.24 17.09 -12.57
CA ARG A 709 -30.00 16.63 -13.74
C ARG A 709 -31.01 15.53 -13.44
N GLU A 710 -30.78 14.73 -12.41
CA GLU A 710 -31.65 13.64 -11.97
C GLU A 710 -32.66 14.09 -10.88
N GLY A 711 -32.60 15.34 -10.48
CA GLY A 711 -33.49 15.90 -9.44
C GLY A 711 -33.02 15.61 -8.01
N ARG A 712 -31.79 15.11 -7.80
CA ARG A 712 -31.21 14.91 -6.48
C ARG A 712 -30.74 16.24 -5.92
N LEU A 713 -30.87 16.40 -4.60
CA LEU A 713 -30.49 17.63 -3.91
C LEU A 713 -28.97 17.90 -4.03
N PHE A 714 -28.65 19.18 -4.30
CA PHE A 714 -27.29 19.67 -4.47
C PHE A 714 -27.09 20.99 -3.70
N GLY A 715 -25.90 21.21 -3.16
CA GLY A 715 -25.55 22.46 -2.48
C GLY A 715 -26.30 22.71 -1.18
N LYS A 716 -26.15 23.92 -0.66
CA LYS A 716 -26.77 24.34 0.61
C LYS A 716 -28.18 24.86 0.37
N PRO A 717 -29.18 24.49 1.20
CA PRO A 717 -30.51 25.07 1.14
C PRO A 717 -30.49 26.55 1.55
N GLN A 718 -31.43 27.33 1.00
CA GLN A 718 -31.66 28.73 1.34
C GLN A 718 -33.14 28.94 1.69
N ASP A 719 -33.40 29.59 2.82
CA ASP A 719 -34.75 29.89 3.25
C ASP A 719 -35.23 31.24 2.74
N LEU A 720 -36.47 31.28 2.27
CA LEU A 720 -37.14 32.47 1.83
C LEU A 720 -38.59 32.53 2.41
N ILE A 721 -39.13 33.69 2.53
CA ILE A 721 -40.53 33.89 2.99
C ILE A 721 -41.38 34.22 1.80
N VAL A 722 -42.42 33.40 1.56
CA VAL A 722 -43.43 33.66 0.53
C VAL A 722 -44.69 34.20 1.18
N ARG A 723 -45.17 35.31 0.67
CA ARG A 723 -46.43 35.91 1.06
C ARG A 723 -47.42 35.79 -0.08
N SER A 724 -48.53 35.08 0.13
CA SER A 724 -49.62 34.95 -0.85
C SER A 724 -50.83 35.74 -0.40
N THR A 725 -51.32 36.60 -1.27
CA THR A 725 -52.54 37.39 -1.04
C THR A 725 -53.63 36.88 -1.96
N GLN A 726 -54.46 35.93 -1.49
CA GLN A 726 -55.62 35.43 -2.25
C GLN A 726 -56.83 36.28 -2.00
N TYR A 727 -56.81 37.52 -2.41
CA TYR A 727 -58.00 38.37 -2.29
C TYR A 727 -59.00 38.24 -3.47
N GLY A 728 -58.60 37.60 -4.56
CA GLY A 728 -59.34 37.56 -5.80
C GLY A 728 -60.78 36.98 -5.68
N ARG A 729 -60.97 35.89 -4.97
CA ARG A 729 -62.28 35.25 -4.81
C ARG A 729 -63.16 35.97 -3.81
N VAL A 730 -62.59 36.46 -2.72
CA VAL A 730 -63.32 37.18 -1.69
C VAL A 730 -63.71 38.59 -2.21
N ALA A 731 -62.80 39.30 -2.88
CA ALA A 731 -63.05 40.57 -3.51
C ALA A 731 -64.13 40.44 -4.61
N LEU A 732 -64.09 39.44 -5.45
CA LEU A 732 -65.06 39.15 -6.49
C LEU A 732 -66.40 38.78 -5.89
N ALA A 733 -66.48 38.03 -4.82
CA ALA A 733 -67.67 37.70 -4.09
C ALA A 733 -68.28 38.97 -3.42
N VAL A 734 -67.43 39.75 -2.73
CA VAL A 734 -67.89 41.00 -2.10
C VAL A 734 -68.32 42.01 -3.14
N THR A 735 -67.59 42.17 -4.25
CA THR A 735 -68.01 43.08 -5.36
C THR A 735 -69.27 42.55 -6.05
N GLY A 736 -69.39 41.25 -6.26
CA GLY A 736 -70.54 40.58 -6.81
C GLY A 736 -71.79 40.75 -5.92
N ILE A 737 -71.67 40.56 -4.61
CA ILE A 737 -72.73 40.79 -3.62
C ILE A 737 -73.08 42.28 -3.57
N GLY A 738 -72.08 43.16 -3.54
CA GLY A 738 -72.29 44.62 -3.56
C GLY A 738 -73.01 45.08 -4.81
N ALA A 739 -72.62 44.59 -6.00
CA ALA A 739 -73.31 44.87 -7.25
C ALA A 739 -74.72 44.28 -7.27
N GLY A 740 -74.90 43.06 -6.75
CA GLY A 740 -76.21 42.43 -6.59
C GLY A 740 -77.15 43.24 -5.70
N VAL A 741 -76.69 43.71 -4.55
CA VAL A 741 -77.45 44.59 -3.62
C VAL A 741 -77.81 45.92 -4.28
N LEU A 742 -76.88 46.53 -5.04
CA LEU A 742 -77.13 47.76 -5.78
C LEU A 742 -78.17 47.57 -6.89
N LEU A 743 -78.15 46.46 -7.62
CA LEU A 743 -79.09 46.11 -8.63
C LEU A 743 -80.51 45.85 -8.04
N VAL A 744 -80.56 45.15 -6.91
CA VAL A 744 -81.81 44.94 -6.17
C VAL A 744 -82.35 46.27 -5.63
N ALA A 745 -81.53 47.13 -5.05
CA ALA A 745 -81.92 48.43 -4.58
C ALA A 745 -82.34 49.35 -5.69
N ALA A 746 -81.70 49.33 -6.87
CA ALA A 746 -82.09 50.06 -8.06
C ALA A 746 -83.39 49.51 -8.62
N GLY A 747 -83.60 48.22 -8.70
CA GLY A 747 -84.85 47.56 -9.08
C GLY A 747 -86.02 47.95 -8.18
N PHE A 748 -85.79 47.90 -6.87
CA PHE A 748 -86.79 48.33 -5.87
C PHE A 748 -87.18 49.83 -6.03
N ARG A 749 -86.17 50.66 -6.37
CA ARG A 749 -86.36 52.08 -6.60
C ARG A 749 -87.19 52.37 -7.89
N ILE A 750 -86.91 51.56 -8.94
CA ILE A 750 -87.66 51.64 -10.21
C ILE A 750 -89.10 51.17 -10.00
N VAL A 751 -89.30 50.04 -9.34
CA VAL A 751 -90.63 49.53 -9.02
C VAL A 751 -91.39 50.50 -8.14
N ARG A 752 -90.80 51.11 -7.16
CA ARG A 752 -91.41 52.09 -6.28
C ARG A 752 -91.74 53.43 -6.98
N ARG A 753 -91.02 53.79 -8.07
CA ARG A 753 -91.33 54.91 -8.95
C ARG A 753 -92.50 54.56 -9.89
N ALA A 754 -92.51 53.33 -10.45
CA ALA A 754 -93.61 52.90 -11.34
C ALA A 754 -94.95 52.79 -10.62
N THR A 755 -94.97 52.38 -9.34
CA THR A 755 -96.20 52.32 -8.55
C THR A 755 -96.72 53.68 -8.04
N ARG A 756 -95.93 54.78 -8.15
CA ARG A 756 -96.34 56.14 -7.78
C ARG A 756 -96.90 56.95 -8.94
N HIS A 757 -96.91 56.45 -10.19
CA HIS A 757 -97.48 57.13 -11.36
C HIS A 757 -98.73 56.42 -11.90
N GLY A 758 -99.34 55.52 -11.16
CA GLY A 758 -100.55 54.79 -11.52
C GLY A 758 -101.77 55.12 -10.67
N SER A 759 -101.81 56.29 -10.05
CA SER A 759 -103.01 56.82 -9.37
C SER A 759 -103.08 58.33 -9.52
N ALA A 760 -103.51 58.79 -10.66
CA ALA A 760 -104.18 60.07 -10.93
C ALA A 760 -105.21 59.90 -12.06
#